data_4fe269ba66169d9488ebfe3dcc221aca
#
_entry.id   4fe269ba66169d9488ebfe3dcc221aca
#
_cell.length_a   1.000
_cell.length_b   1.000
_cell.length_c   1.000
_cell.angle_alpha   90.00
_cell.angle_beta   90.00
_cell.angle_gamma   90.00
#
_symmetry.space_group_name_H-M   'P 1'
#
loop_
_entity.id
_entity.type
_entity.pdbx_description
1 polymer ?
#
loop_
_entity_poly.entity_id
_entity_poly.type
_entity_poly.pdbx_seq_one_letter_code
_entity_poly.pdbx_strand_id
1 'polypeptide(L)'
;MRPLLLLLSASLSLAASAAEWLRYPAISPDGGTIVFTHGADLYSVSSAGGEATQLTQHVTREFHPVWSRDGKWLAFASDRHGNNDVFVMPSTGGSATRLTFHSNHDIPWAFTADGSALIFSSTRKDAAASLDIPNRRIGELYQVSVKGGEPSQVFTTPAEYLNICEKGTHYLYHDRKGYEDDWRKHHQSSVTRDIWLYDSVKKSHRQLTDFPGEDRNPVWTGKEEFIYLSEMSGSSNVWKGSTKKGSDPQQITTFKKHPVRFLSRSSKGQLAYGYDGGIYLQNSLEAKPKRLKITIRAAEKLNSEMVSFSESITEMVPSPDGKEIAFIARGEVFVTSVDHKTTRRITNTPEQERTVDFHPDGRKLVYASERNGSWNLYTSEIAREEEENFYLSTVLTEKPLLTTDDETFQPLYSPDGKSIAYLQDREQLMILDVETRKSLQLLDGSRSYSYSDGDISYKWSPDSKNLLAMALQKNRWAENVYLISADGKGDLIDLTRNGYYDMDPQWAWNGEGILWISNRHGKKNHGSWGYELDVYAGFLTNRAHRHFQLSEDERDLIDDEAWEKLFEENKPLDPEGTPDRIERLTIHSTYLEGAALSPNGRELYYLAKDRDEHKIWVRHLYKDETKVLGTIGGADDDDAPTSITISKDGKKLFVLSAGGLYEVSTSDGKAKPLQKSGEMNIDRVAERQEMFQHVWRQVREKFHRTDLHGVDWDFYRTEYEKFLPSINNNYDFVEMLSELLGELDASHTGARHYPKYGSADSTASLGIFADPAHQGAGIKIL
;
A
#
# COMPACT_ATOMS: atom_id res chain seq x y z
N MET A 1 23.14 60.79 24.25
CA MET A 1 23.63 59.45 24.71
C MET A 1 22.77 58.38 24.06
N ARG A 2 23.27 57.69 23.05
CA ARG A 2 22.61 56.55 22.41
C ARG A 2 23.17 55.25 23.02
N PRO A 3 22.38 54.30 23.45
CA PRO A 3 22.91 53.01 23.87
C PRO A 3 23.23 52.13 22.65
N LEU A 4 24.45 51.62 22.66
CA LEU A 4 25.01 50.65 21.74
C LEU A 4 24.37 49.29 22.08
N LEU A 5 23.56 48.72 21.20
CA LEU A 5 23.10 47.32 21.29
C LEU A 5 24.23 46.42 20.79
N LEU A 6 24.88 45.68 21.69
CA LEU A 6 25.75 44.58 21.36
C LEU A 6 24.85 43.36 20.98
N LEU A 7 24.83 42.99 19.71
CA LEU A 7 24.34 41.71 19.23
C LEU A 7 25.39 40.64 19.57
N LEU A 8 25.12 39.84 20.61
CA LEU A 8 25.82 38.59 20.82
C LEU A 8 25.29 37.58 19.78
N SER A 9 26.08 37.29 18.76
CA SER A 9 25.87 36.13 17.87
C SER A 9 26.29 34.89 18.64
N ALA A 10 25.32 34.19 19.23
CA ALA A 10 25.49 32.83 19.70
C ALA A 10 25.62 31.92 18.48
N SER A 11 26.83 31.56 18.12
CA SER A 11 27.07 30.46 17.19
C SER A 11 26.67 29.15 17.89
N LEU A 12 25.44 28.66 17.63
CA LEU A 12 25.11 27.27 17.91
C LEU A 12 26.02 26.42 17.04
N SER A 13 27.04 25.84 17.65
CA SER A 13 27.76 24.71 17.05
C SER A 13 26.82 23.50 17.06
N LEU A 14 26.10 23.26 15.95
CA LEU A 14 25.44 21.99 15.70
C LEU A 14 26.52 20.91 15.74
N ALA A 15 26.48 20.07 16.76
CA ALA A 15 27.31 18.88 16.81
C ALA A 15 26.85 17.98 15.63
N ALA A 16 27.71 17.88 14.61
CA ALA A 16 27.46 16.97 13.49
C ALA A 16 27.43 15.54 14.02
N SER A 17 26.24 14.95 14.11
CA SER A 17 26.09 13.53 14.41
C SER A 17 26.65 12.68 13.26
N ALA A 18 27.14 11.48 13.55
CA ALA A 18 27.51 10.54 12.50
C ALA A 18 26.26 10.23 11.65
N ALA A 19 26.39 10.29 10.34
CA ALA A 19 25.29 9.96 9.45
C ALA A 19 25.05 8.44 9.46
N GLU A 20 23.78 8.07 9.52
CA GLU A 20 23.29 6.69 9.45
C GLU A 20 22.47 6.49 8.19
N TRP A 21 22.12 5.25 7.86
CA TRP A 21 21.36 4.87 6.67
C TRP A 21 22.03 5.32 5.37
N LEU A 22 23.32 4.92 5.24
CA LEU A 22 24.16 5.18 4.08
C LEU A 22 24.09 3.97 3.14
N ARG A 23 23.65 4.19 1.89
CA ARG A 23 23.28 3.11 0.97
C ARG A 23 24.13 3.11 -0.29
N TYR A 24 24.25 1.96 -0.96
CA TYR A 24 24.89 1.78 -2.27
C TYR A 24 26.32 2.35 -2.36
N PRO A 25 27.24 2.03 -1.41
CA PRO A 25 28.60 2.56 -1.49
C PRO A 25 29.36 1.98 -2.68
N ALA A 26 29.93 2.87 -3.49
CA ALA A 26 30.78 2.55 -4.63
C ALA A 26 32.15 3.23 -4.44
N ILE A 27 33.21 2.43 -4.25
CA ILE A 27 34.58 2.94 -4.12
C ILE A 27 35.19 3.26 -5.48
N SER A 28 35.88 4.40 -5.57
CA SER A 28 36.57 4.81 -6.81
C SER A 28 37.66 3.80 -7.23
N PRO A 29 38.00 3.72 -8.52
CA PRO A 29 39.05 2.82 -8.98
C PRO A 29 40.39 3.02 -8.28
N ASP A 30 40.77 4.25 -7.97
CA ASP A 30 41.99 4.58 -7.24
C ASP A 30 41.91 4.36 -5.73
N GLY A 31 40.70 4.02 -5.19
CA GLY A 31 40.46 3.75 -3.78
C GLY A 31 40.43 5.01 -2.88
N GLY A 32 40.45 6.21 -3.45
CA GLY A 32 40.52 7.46 -2.70
C GLY A 32 39.17 8.01 -2.24
N THR A 33 38.10 7.70 -2.97
CA THR A 33 36.78 8.27 -2.78
C THR A 33 35.70 7.18 -2.77
N ILE A 34 34.67 7.36 -1.94
CA ILE A 34 33.46 6.51 -1.94
C ILE A 34 32.27 7.40 -2.28
N VAL A 35 31.48 7.02 -3.28
CA VAL A 35 30.17 7.62 -3.59
C VAL A 35 29.09 6.72 -3.02
N PHE A 36 28.04 7.30 -2.46
CA PHE A 36 26.94 6.58 -1.83
C PHE A 36 25.64 7.37 -1.89
N THR A 37 24.51 6.71 -1.64
CA THR A 37 23.19 7.37 -1.53
C THR A 37 22.85 7.66 -0.08
N HIS A 38 22.34 8.88 0.19
CA HIS A 38 21.74 9.26 1.46
C HIS A 38 20.67 10.32 1.22
N GLY A 39 19.50 10.17 1.87
CA GLY A 39 18.39 11.11 1.71
C GLY A 39 17.89 11.23 0.27
N ALA A 40 17.97 10.12 -0.51
CA ALA A 40 17.65 10.01 -1.93
C ALA A 40 18.62 10.72 -2.89
N ASP A 41 19.72 11.32 -2.43
CA ASP A 41 20.74 11.96 -3.25
C ASP A 41 22.10 11.24 -3.18
N LEU A 42 22.96 11.52 -4.16
CA LEU A 42 24.34 11.02 -4.18
C LEU A 42 25.28 11.94 -3.42
N TYR A 43 26.13 11.34 -2.60
CA TYR A 43 27.19 11.98 -1.85
C TYR A 43 28.54 11.35 -2.12
N SER A 44 29.62 12.09 -1.98
CA SER A 44 31.01 11.61 -2.02
C SER A 44 31.72 11.87 -0.70
N VAL A 45 32.57 10.93 -0.29
CA VAL A 45 33.42 11.08 0.89
C VAL A 45 34.80 10.47 0.64
N SER A 46 35.84 10.97 1.29
CA SER A 46 37.15 10.31 1.31
C SER A 46 37.05 8.88 1.86
N SER A 47 37.80 7.94 1.33
CA SER A 47 37.90 6.60 1.91
C SER A 47 38.49 6.56 3.31
N ALA A 48 39.03 7.67 3.81
CA ALA A 48 39.43 7.86 5.22
C ALA A 48 38.23 8.22 6.11
N GLY A 49 37.06 8.54 5.55
CA GLY A 49 35.92 9.13 6.22
C GLY A 49 35.99 10.65 6.26
N GLY A 50 35.16 11.29 7.11
CA GLY A 50 35.08 12.74 7.27
C GLY A 50 33.77 13.32 6.77
N GLU A 51 33.77 14.59 6.38
CA GLU A 51 32.60 15.30 5.87
C GLU A 51 32.32 14.88 4.42
N ALA A 52 31.09 14.49 4.13
CA ALA A 52 30.65 14.13 2.78
C ALA A 52 30.19 15.36 2.00
N THR A 53 30.45 15.35 0.69
CA THR A 53 30.02 16.38 -0.25
C THR A 53 28.84 15.86 -1.06
N GLN A 54 27.74 16.61 -1.12
CA GLN A 54 26.59 16.29 -1.95
C GLN A 54 26.94 16.50 -3.42
N LEU A 55 26.68 15.48 -4.26
CA LEU A 55 26.92 15.50 -5.70
C LEU A 55 25.68 15.83 -6.51
N THR A 56 24.51 15.42 -6.01
CA THR A 56 23.21 15.66 -6.65
C THR A 56 22.22 16.25 -5.66
N GLN A 57 21.21 16.95 -6.18
CA GLN A 57 20.12 17.50 -5.40
C GLN A 57 18.85 17.47 -6.25
N HIS A 58 17.99 16.48 -6.01
CA HIS A 58 16.72 16.34 -6.70
C HIS A 58 15.61 15.93 -5.73
N VAL A 59 14.34 16.18 -6.09
CA VAL A 59 13.19 15.79 -5.27
C VAL A 59 12.88 14.29 -5.36
N THR A 60 13.44 13.59 -6.35
CA THR A 60 13.28 12.17 -6.60
C THR A 60 14.54 11.39 -6.19
N ARG A 61 14.50 10.07 -6.36
CA ARG A 61 15.59 9.20 -5.92
C ARG A 61 16.73 9.11 -6.92
N GLU A 62 17.97 9.12 -6.41
CA GLU A 62 19.21 8.85 -7.14
C GLU A 62 20.04 7.80 -6.39
N PHE A 63 20.35 6.70 -7.06
CA PHE A 63 20.95 5.54 -6.39
C PHE A 63 21.74 4.66 -7.37
N HIS A 64 22.38 3.59 -6.88
CA HIS A 64 23.25 2.70 -7.64
C HIS A 64 24.38 3.44 -8.39
N PRO A 65 25.25 4.20 -7.69
CA PRO A 65 26.38 4.85 -8.35
C PRO A 65 27.39 3.83 -8.87
N VAL A 66 27.82 4.01 -10.12
CA VAL A 66 28.80 3.15 -10.82
C VAL A 66 29.92 4.00 -11.37
N TRP A 67 31.17 3.67 -11.05
CA TRP A 67 32.35 4.38 -11.52
C TRP A 67 32.78 3.89 -12.91
N SER A 68 33.20 4.84 -13.78
CA SER A 68 34.01 4.50 -14.94
C SER A 68 35.40 4.03 -14.48
N ARG A 69 36.05 3.19 -15.27
CA ARG A 69 37.37 2.62 -14.93
C ARG A 69 38.48 3.67 -14.77
N ASP A 70 38.40 4.75 -15.51
CA ASP A 70 39.34 5.88 -15.42
C ASP A 70 39.02 6.84 -14.26
N GLY A 71 37.94 6.58 -13.52
CA GLY A 71 37.50 7.36 -12.36
C GLY A 71 36.94 8.75 -12.69
N LYS A 72 36.68 9.07 -13.97
CA LYS A 72 36.22 10.41 -14.37
C LYS A 72 34.72 10.57 -14.41
N TRP A 73 33.97 9.46 -14.54
CA TRP A 73 32.53 9.45 -14.72
C TRP A 73 31.83 8.60 -13.66
N LEU A 74 30.65 9.03 -13.30
CA LEU A 74 29.69 8.27 -12.50
C LEU A 74 28.42 8.05 -13.32
N ALA A 75 27.94 6.82 -13.35
CA ALA A 75 26.60 6.49 -13.79
C ALA A 75 25.73 6.19 -12.57
N PHE A 76 24.43 6.45 -12.65
CA PHE A 76 23.48 6.20 -11.58
C PHE A 76 22.05 6.07 -12.12
N ALA A 77 21.16 5.48 -11.32
CA ALA A 77 19.74 5.44 -11.63
C ALA A 77 19.04 6.65 -11.01
N SER A 78 18.06 7.23 -11.72
CA SER A 78 17.20 8.30 -11.21
C SER A 78 15.79 8.17 -11.78
N ASP A 79 14.78 8.37 -10.95
CA ASP A 79 13.36 8.30 -11.34
C ASP A 79 12.71 9.66 -11.61
N ARG A 80 13.53 10.68 -11.90
CA ARG A 80 13.08 12.08 -12.13
C ARG A 80 12.13 12.26 -13.31
N HIS A 81 11.96 11.26 -14.16
CA HIS A 81 11.04 11.25 -15.30
C HIS A 81 9.92 10.21 -15.17
N GLY A 82 9.64 9.74 -13.94
CA GLY A 82 8.53 8.84 -13.65
C GLY A 82 8.90 7.36 -13.51
N ASN A 83 10.09 6.99 -13.95
CA ASN A 83 10.69 5.67 -13.80
C ASN A 83 12.20 5.80 -13.68
N ASN A 84 12.87 4.75 -13.21
CA ASN A 84 14.33 4.76 -13.14
C ASN A 84 14.94 4.73 -14.53
N ASP A 85 15.72 5.77 -14.85
CA ASP A 85 16.56 5.85 -16.04
C ASP A 85 18.03 5.92 -15.66
N VAL A 86 18.88 5.58 -16.62
CA VAL A 86 20.32 5.67 -16.48
C VAL A 86 20.81 7.08 -16.80
N PHE A 87 21.53 7.67 -15.86
CA PHE A 87 22.21 8.95 -16.00
C PHE A 87 23.70 8.80 -15.89
N VAL A 88 24.45 9.73 -16.50
CA VAL A 88 25.91 9.84 -16.38
C VAL A 88 26.30 11.29 -16.07
N MET A 89 27.27 11.48 -15.17
CA MET A 89 27.84 12.79 -14.83
C MET A 89 29.35 12.71 -14.55
N PRO A 90 30.08 13.84 -14.55
CA PRO A 90 31.45 13.87 -14.05
C PRO A 90 31.51 13.39 -12.58
N SER A 91 32.57 12.65 -12.24
CA SER A 91 32.71 12.09 -10.87
C SER A 91 32.87 13.12 -9.77
N THR A 92 33.18 14.37 -10.13
CA THR A 92 33.28 15.53 -9.22
C THR A 92 31.95 16.23 -9.01
N GLY A 93 30.85 15.73 -9.58
CA GLY A 93 29.56 16.38 -9.63
C GLY A 93 29.38 17.27 -10.86
N GLY A 94 28.22 17.88 -10.98
CA GLY A 94 27.82 18.74 -12.09
C GLY A 94 26.60 18.22 -12.82
N SER A 95 26.37 18.68 -14.07
CA SER A 95 25.19 18.32 -14.84
C SER A 95 25.18 16.84 -15.21
N ALA A 96 24.10 16.13 -14.91
CA ALA A 96 23.89 14.77 -15.33
C ALA A 96 23.19 14.71 -16.70
N THR A 97 23.61 13.76 -17.53
CA THR A 97 23.04 13.49 -18.85
C THR A 97 22.23 12.19 -18.79
N ARG A 98 20.98 12.21 -19.21
CA ARG A 98 20.12 11.03 -19.34
C ARG A 98 20.54 10.21 -20.55
N LEU A 99 20.72 8.89 -20.38
CA LEU A 99 21.12 7.97 -21.44
C LEU A 99 19.99 7.07 -21.93
N THR A 100 18.98 6.79 -21.08
CA THR A 100 17.85 5.91 -21.42
C THR A 100 16.52 6.65 -21.23
N PHE A 101 15.49 6.24 -22.01
CA PHE A 101 14.24 6.99 -22.15
C PHE A 101 13.01 6.08 -22.19
N HIS A 102 13.15 4.79 -21.90
CA HIS A 102 12.04 3.85 -21.88
C HIS A 102 11.24 3.96 -20.58
N SER A 103 9.93 3.77 -20.59
CA SER A 103 9.06 3.84 -19.40
C SER A 103 9.23 2.68 -18.40
N ASN A 104 10.03 1.67 -18.71
CA ASN A 104 10.43 0.64 -17.75
C ASN A 104 11.70 1.07 -16.99
N HIS A 105 11.91 0.49 -15.80
CA HIS A 105 13.07 0.80 -14.99
C HIS A 105 14.36 0.32 -15.61
N ASP A 106 15.37 1.17 -15.67
CA ASP A 106 16.72 0.93 -16.14
C ASP A 106 17.71 1.18 -14.99
N ILE A 107 18.46 0.14 -14.58
CA ILE A 107 19.42 0.20 -13.46
C ILE A 107 20.84 -0.05 -13.96
N PRO A 108 21.82 0.87 -13.78
CA PRO A 108 23.18 0.73 -14.26
C PRO A 108 24.00 -0.25 -13.40
N TRP A 109 24.86 -1.06 -14.06
CA TRP A 109 25.74 -2.02 -13.37
C TRP A 109 27.22 -1.82 -13.64
N ALA A 110 27.62 -1.58 -14.89
CA ALA A 110 29.03 -1.46 -15.24
C ALA A 110 29.26 -0.66 -16.52
N PHE A 111 30.33 0.13 -16.55
CA PHE A 111 30.89 0.60 -17.82
C PHE A 111 31.60 -0.56 -18.55
N THR A 112 31.53 -0.59 -19.89
CA THR A 112 32.34 -1.50 -20.71
C THR A 112 33.85 -1.30 -20.46
N ALA A 113 34.67 -2.29 -20.81
CA ALA A 113 36.10 -2.25 -20.50
C ALA A 113 36.82 -1.05 -21.12
N ASP A 114 36.37 -0.62 -22.29
CA ASP A 114 36.88 0.55 -23.03
C ASP A 114 36.21 1.88 -22.59
N GLY A 115 35.22 1.82 -21.71
CA GLY A 115 34.46 2.98 -21.23
C GLY A 115 33.53 3.63 -22.26
N SER A 116 33.31 3.00 -23.42
CA SER A 116 32.50 3.57 -24.50
C SER A 116 30.99 3.41 -24.29
N ALA A 117 30.57 2.45 -23.47
CA ALA A 117 29.17 2.17 -23.19
C ALA A 117 28.95 1.81 -21.71
N LEU A 118 27.70 1.83 -21.32
CA LEU A 118 27.22 1.43 -20.00
C LEU A 118 26.26 0.26 -20.14
N ILE A 119 26.43 -0.78 -19.29
CA ILE A 119 25.54 -1.93 -19.20
C ILE A 119 24.58 -1.71 -18.05
N PHE A 120 23.29 -1.98 -18.29
CA PHE A 120 22.20 -1.80 -17.35
C PHE A 120 21.18 -2.93 -17.49
N SER A 121 20.39 -3.18 -16.45
CA SER A 121 19.24 -4.08 -16.52
C SER A 121 17.98 -3.31 -16.84
N SER A 122 17.07 -3.93 -17.60
CA SER A 122 15.77 -3.38 -17.96
C SER A 122 14.74 -4.48 -18.17
N THR A 123 13.48 -4.18 -17.89
CA THR A 123 12.34 -5.06 -18.21
C THR A 123 11.65 -4.65 -19.52
N ARG A 124 12.34 -3.90 -20.39
CA ARG A 124 11.84 -3.54 -21.72
C ARG A 124 11.63 -4.78 -22.58
N LYS A 125 10.81 -4.66 -23.64
CA LYS A 125 10.51 -5.78 -24.52
C LYS A 125 11.77 -6.31 -25.19
N ASP A 126 11.95 -7.63 -25.17
CA ASP A 126 13.04 -8.37 -25.74
C ASP A 126 13.13 -8.27 -27.26
N ALA A 127 14.31 -8.59 -27.78
CA ALA A 127 14.47 -8.93 -29.19
C ALA A 127 13.65 -10.19 -29.56
N ALA A 128 13.22 -10.29 -30.80
CA ALA A 128 12.35 -11.38 -31.28
C ALA A 128 12.86 -12.81 -30.98
N ALA A 129 14.18 -12.98 -30.76
CA ALA A 129 14.81 -14.26 -30.43
C ALA A 129 14.66 -14.66 -28.94
N SER A 130 14.10 -13.80 -28.07
CA SER A 130 14.05 -13.97 -26.63
C SER A 130 12.62 -13.80 -26.07
N LEU A 131 11.60 -14.27 -26.78
CA LEU A 131 10.20 -14.10 -26.39
C LEU A 131 9.69 -15.10 -25.34
N ASP A 132 10.59 -15.92 -24.77
CA ASP A 132 10.18 -17.05 -23.92
C ASP A 132 9.59 -16.64 -22.54
N ILE A 133 9.89 -15.41 -22.06
CA ILE A 133 9.35 -14.91 -20.77
C ILE A 133 8.90 -13.45 -20.90
N PRO A 134 7.75 -13.16 -21.52
CA PRO A 134 7.29 -11.79 -21.75
C PRO A 134 6.59 -11.17 -20.53
N ASN A 135 7.14 -11.30 -19.31
CA ASN A 135 6.39 -10.92 -18.12
C ASN A 135 6.70 -9.51 -17.58
N ARG A 136 7.55 -8.73 -18.22
CA ARG A 136 7.95 -7.36 -17.79
C ARG A 136 8.42 -7.24 -16.32
N ARG A 137 8.66 -8.37 -15.64
CA ARG A 137 9.03 -8.41 -14.22
C ARG A 137 10.46 -8.85 -13.99
N ILE A 138 11.08 -9.48 -14.98
CA ILE A 138 12.43 -10.01 -14.91
C ILE A 138 13.31 -9.19 -15.83
N GLY A 139 14.33 -8.51 -15.26
CA GLY A 139 15.24 -7.65 -16.00
C GLY A 139 16.31 -8.42 -16.75
N GLU A 140 16.60 -7.99 -17.96
CA GLU A 140 17.71 -8.47 -18.81
C GLU A 140 18.74 -7.38 -19.02
N LEU A 141 19.91 -7.73 -19.56
CA LEU A 141 21.00 -6.78 -19.71
C LEU A 141 21.03 -6.14 -21.10
N TYR A 142 21.08 -4.83 -21.07
CA TYR A 142 21.24 -3.96 -22.24
C TYR A 142 22.48 -3.09 -22.09
N GLN A 143 22.97 -2.55 -23.19
CA GLN A 143 24.04 -1.56 -23.21
C GLN A 143 23.63 -0.33 -24.01
N VAL A 144 24.07 0.84 -23.54
CA VAL A 144 23.89 2.12 -24.24
C VAL A 144 25.23 2.85 -24.32
N SER A 145 25.50 3.54 -25.42
CA SER A 145 26.69 4.39 -25.52
C SER A 145 26.65 5.51 -24.46
N VAL A 146 27.81 5.83 -23.87
CA VAL A 146 27.92 6.99 -22.95
C VAL A 146 27.60 8.34 -23.61
N LYS A 147 27.49 8.35 -24.95
CA LYS A 147 27.02 9.52 -25.73
C LYS A 147 25.52 9.48 -26.01
N GLY A 148 24.81 8.49 -25.50
CA GLY A 148 23.41 8.21 -25.82
C GLY A 148 23.26 7.40 -27.13
N GLY A 149 22.02 7.21 -27.54
CA GLY A 149 21.61 6.44 -28.70
C GLY A 149 20.73 5.25 -28.32
N GLU A 150 20.44 4.38 -29.29
CA GLU A 150 19.59 3.20 -29.13
C GLU A 150 20.29 2.14 -28.27
N PRO A 151 19.70 1.65 -27.18
CA PRO A 151 20.23 0.54 -26.41
C PRO A 151 20.18 -0.77 -27.20
N SER A 152 21.19 -1.62 -27.00
CA SER A 152 21.23 -2.97 -27.56
C SER A 152 21.35 -4.02 -26.47
N GLN A 153 20.69 -5.18 -26.66
CA GLN A 153 20.73 -6.28 -25.71
C GLN A 153 22.11 -6.94 -25.65
N VAL A 154 22.61 -7.25 -24.47
CA VAL A 154 23.91 -7.90 -24.24
C VAL A 154 23.77 -9.41 -24.34
N PHE A 155 22.80 -9.97 -23.66
CA PHE A 155 22.35 -11.36 -23.75
C PHE A 155 20.93 -11.49 -23.14
N THR A 156 20.28 -12.61 -23.41
CA THR A 156 18.85 -12.84 -23.11
C THR A 156 18.58 -13.52 -21.76
N THR A 157 19.62 -13.93 -21.04
CA THR A 157 19.47 -14.50 -19.70
C THR A 157 19.19 -13.38 -18.69
N PRO A 158 18.15 -13.48 -17.88
CA PRO A 158 17.90 -12.51 -16.82
C PRO A 158 19.08 -12.39 -15.84
N ALA A 159 19.56 -11.17 -15.64
CA ALA A 159 20.79 -10.94 -14.89
C ALA A 159 20.84 -9.53 -14.27
N GLU A 160 21.50 -9.44 -13.11
CA GLU A 160 21.73 -8.21 -12.38
C GLU A 160 23.16 -8.18 -11.78
N TYR A 161 23.60 -7.03 -11.26
CA TYR A 161 24.89 -6.85 -10.60
C TYR A 161 26.08 -7.34 -11.42
N LEU A 162 26.09 -6.93 -12.69
CA LEU A 162 27.13 -7.33 -13.62
C LEU A 162 28.49 -6.68 -13.29
N ASN A 163 29.56 -7.47 -13.28
CA ASN A 163 30.93 -7.00 -13.12
C ASN A 163 31.84 -7.56 -14.23
N ILE A 164 32.56 -6.70 -14.94
CA ILE A 164 33.32 -7.03 -16.13
C ILE A 164 34.82 -7.21 -15.81
N CYS A 165 35.44 -8.30 -16.26
CA CYS A 165 36.86 -8.50 -16.10
C CYS A 165 37.68 -7.42 -16.82
N GLU A 166 38.98 -7.27 -16.48
CA GLU A 166 39.84 -6.23 -17.00
C GLU A 166 39.92 -6.23 -18.54
N LYS A 167 39.93 -7.41 -19.17
CA LYS A 167 40.00 -7.58 -20.62
C LYS A 167 38.65 -7.36 -21.34
N GLY A 168 37.56 -7.24 -20.66
CA GLY A 168 36.23 -7.09 -21.24
C GLY A 168 35.65 -8.37 -21.88
N THR A 169 36.26 -9.54 -21.66
CA THR A 169 35.83 -10.79 -22.29
C THR A 169 35.01 -11.70 -21.41
N HIS A 170 34.99 -11.47 -20.10
CA HIS A 170 34.25 -12.28 -19.14
C HIS A 170 33.45 -11.39 -18.19
N TYR A 171 32.19 -11.72 -17.97
CA TYR A 171 31.26 -11.01 -17.12
C TYR A 171 30.82 -11.93 -15.99
N LEU A 172 30.92 -11.47 -14.76
CA LEU A 172 30.24 -12.06 -13.61
C LEU A 172 28.91 -11.36 -13.41
N TYR A 173 27.88 -12.10 -13.07
CA TYR A 173 26.57 -11.58 -12.73
C TYR A 173 25.87 -12.55 -11.78
N HIS A 174 24.83 -12.11 -11.09
CA HIS A 174 23.87 -13.04 -10.49
C HIS A 174 22.63 -13.14 -11.38
N ASP A 175 22.03 -14.31 -11.42
CA ASP A 175 20.84 -14.56 -12.22
C ASP A 175 19.56 -14.05 -11.54
N ARG A 176 18.49 -13.95 -12.29
CA ARG A 176 17.14 -13.62 -11.81
C ARG A 176 16.18 -14.69 -12.29
N LYS A 177 15.91 -15.69 -11.45
CA LYS A 177 15.07 -16.85 -11.80
C LYS A 177 13.58 -16.61 -11.61
N GLY A 178 13.21 -15.63 -10.80
CA GLY A 178 11.81 -15.33 -10.46
C GLY A 178 11.66 -14.00 -9.75
N TYR A 179 10.42 -13.75 -9.30
CA TYR A 179 10.10 -12.57 -8.52
C TYR A 179 10.18 -12.91 -7.03
N GLU A 180 11.14 -12.30 -6.35
CA GLU A 180 11.29 -12.37 -4.90
C GLU A 180 11.78 -11.01 -4.40
N ASP A 181 11.36 -10.64 -3.19
CA ASP A 181 11.81 -9.40 -2.56
C ASP A 181 13.33 -9.44 -2.32
N ASP A 182 14.02 -8.38 -2.73
CA ASP A 182 15.47 -8.29 -2.62
C ASP A 182 15.96 -8.17 -1.17
N TRP A 183 15.08 -7.82 -0.26
CA TRP A 183 15.36 -7.63 1.16
C TRP A 183 15.08 -8.87 2.00
N ARG A 184 14.34 -9.87 1.47
CA ARG A 184 14.08 -11.13 2.16
C ARG A 184 15.38 -11.85 2.50
N LYS A 185 15.50 -12.34 3.72
CA LYS A 185 16.67 -13.03 4.26
C LYS A 185 16.37 -14.50 4.50
N HIS A 186 17.43 -15.29 4.56
CA HIS A 186 17.39 -16.74 4.85
C HIS A 186 16.54 -17.56 3.86
N HIS A 187 16.14 -16.97 2.77
CA HIS A 187 15.30 -17.60 1.76
C HIS A 187 16.04 -18.75 1.05
N GLN A 188 15.39 -19.90 0.97
CA GLN A 188 15.86 -21.06 0.24
C GLN A 188 14.76 -21.57 -0.68
N SER A 189 14.98 -21.49 -1.99
CA SER A 189 14.06 -21.98 -3.00
C SER A 189 14.73 -22.08 -4.37
N SER A 190 13.98 -22.54 -5.37
CA SER A 190 14.46 -22.61 -6.76
C SER A 190 14.66 -21.25 -7.44
N VAL A 191 14.23 -20.14 -6.80
CA VAL A 191 14.40 -18.77 -7.36
C VAL A 191 15.50 -17.97 -6.67
N THR A 192 16.21 -18.54 -5.68
CA THR A 192 17.40 -17.91 -5.09
C THR A 192 18.49 -17.73 -6.14
N ARG A 193 19.24 -16.66 -5.99
CA ARG A 193 20.22 -16.22 -6.99
C ARG A 193 21.52 -17.00 -6.86
N ASP A 194 22.15 -17.25 -7.99
CA ASP A 194 23.49 -17.83 -8.09
C ASP A 194 24.44 -16.93 -8.88
N ILE A 195 25.74 -17.10 -8.65
CA ILE A 195 26.76 -16.40 -9.43
C ILE A 195 27.06 -17.16 -10.71
N TRP A 196 27.04 -16.45 -11.82
CA TRP A 196 27.31 -16.96 -13.15
C TRP A 196 28.47 -16.24 -13.83
N LEU A 197 29.13 -16.93 -14.73
CA LEU A 197 30.17 -16.43 -15.64
C LEU A 197 29.66 -16.45 -17.09
N TYR A 198 29.69 -15.31 -17.75
CA TYR A 198 29.47 -15.21 -19.19
C TYR A 198 30.77 -14.98 -19.91
N ASP A 199 31.09 -15.83 -20.92
CA ASP A 199 32.19 -15.65 -21.87
C ASP A 199 31.65 -14.95 -23.13
N SER A 200 31.96 -13.67 -23.33
CA SER A 200 31.41 -12.86 -24.42
C SER A 200 31.96 -13.24 -25.80
N VAL A 201 33.10 -13.94 -25.84
CA VAL A 201 33.69 -14.45 -27.08
C VAL A 201 33.01 -15.73 -27.55
N LYS A 202 32.80 -16.68 -26.61
CA LYS A 202 32.11 -17.95 -26.87
C LYS A 202 30.60 -17.85 -26.83
N LYS A 203 30.07 -16.74 -26.31
CA LYS A 203 28.64 -16.55 -26.03
C LYS A 203 28.07 -17.69 -25.19
N SER A 204 28.74 -18.05 -24.10
CA SER A 204 28.36 -19.16 -23.23
C SER A 204 28.32 -18.77 -21.77
N HIS A 205 27.35 -19.33 -21.04
CA HIS A 205 27.13 -19.12 -19.61
C HIS A 205 27.60 -20.34 -18.81
N ARG A 206 28.12 -20.10 -17.62
CA ARG A 206 28.52 -21.15 -16.68
C ARG A 206 28.24 -20.73 -15.26
N GLN A 207 27.45 -21.54 -14.54
CA GLN A 207 27.18 -21.37 -13.11
C GLN A 207 28.44 -21.57 -12.30
N LEU A 208 28.67 -20.72 -11.30
CA LEU A 208 29.83 -20.75 -10.42
C LEU A 208 29.48 -21.14 -8.99
N THR A 209 28.26 -20.85 -8.52
CA THR A 209 27.76 -21.20 -7.19
C THR A 209 26.46 -21.98 -7.31
N ASP A 210 26.14 -22.77 -6.28
CA ASP A 210 24.94 -23.62 -6.21
C ASP A 210 24.41 -23.72 -4.75
N PHE A 211 24.67 -22.70 -3.95
CA PHE A 211 24.15 -22.63 -2.58
C PHE A 211 22.62 -22.48 -2.63
N PRO A 212 21.84 -23.24 -1.81
CA PRO A 212 20.37 -23.16 -1.83
C PRO A 212 19.79 -21.80 -1.45
N GLY A 213 20.57 -20.95 -0.74
CA GLY A 213 20.21 -19.57 -0.39
C GLY A 213 20.75 -18.56 -1.39
N GLU A 214 20.85 -17.30 -0.97
CA GLU A 214 21.21 -16.18 -1.84
C GLU A 214 22.70 -16.00 -2.02
N ASP A 215 23.18 -16.03 -3.26
CA ASP A 215 24.52 -15.63 -3.70
C ASP A 215 24.39 -14.43 -4.66
N ARG A 216 24.95 -13.26 -4.29
CA ARG A 216 24.69 -11.99 -4.96
C ARG A 216 25.95 -11.16 -5.16
N ASN A 217 25.82 -10.12 -6.01
CA ASN A 217 26.75 -9.00 -6.16
C ASN A 217 28.22 -9.45 -6.36
N PRO A 218 28.55 -10.20 -7.43
CA PRO A 218 29.91 -10.67 -7.67
C PRO A 218 30.84 -9.54 -8.13
N VAL A 219 32.11 -9.56 -7.68
CA VAL A 219 33.13 -8.59 -8.06
C VAL A 219 34.47 -9.31 -8.29
N TRP A 220 35.07 -9.09 -9.47
CA TRP A 220 36.39 -9.66 -9.82
C TRP A 220 37.49 -9.20 -8.86
N THR A 221 38.35 -10.13 -8.43
CA THR A 221 39.55 -9.83 -7.63
C THR A 221 40.84 -10.15 -8.36
N GLY A 222 40.80 -11.01 -9.38
CA GLY A 222 41.93 -11.44 -10.21
C GLY A 222 41.46 -12.15 -11.47
N LYS A 223 42.35 -12.85 -12.15
CA LYS A 223 42.03 -13.54 -13.41
C LYS A 223 40.99 -14.66 -13.27
N GLU A 224 41.02 -15.35 -12.13
CA GLU A 224 40.20 -16.54 -11.87
C GLU A 224 39.47 -16.44 -10.53
N GLU A 225 39.61 -15.34 -9.81
CA GLU A 225 39.07 -15.15 -8.47
C GLU A 225 38.08 -13.99 -8.45
N PHE A 226 37.04 -14.15 -7.61
CA PHE A 226 36.03 -13.14 -7.36
C PHE A 226 35.58 -13.17 -5.91
N ILE A 227 34.94 -12.09 -5.47
CA ILE A 227 34.22 -12.01 -4.21
C ILE A 227 32.75 -11.81 -4.49
N TYR A 228 31.89 -12.20 -3.56
CA TYR A 228 30.44 -12.09 -3.66
C TYR A 228 29.80 -12.08 -2.27
N LEU A 229 28.54 -11.74 -2.21
CA LEU A 229 27.74 -11.80 -0.99
C LEU A 229 26.99 -13.13 -0.94
N SER A 230 27.10 -13.85 0.19
CA SER A 230 26.41 -15.12 0.42
C SER A 230 25.90 -15.28 1.82
N GLU A 231 24.76 -15.96 1.97
CA GLU A 231 24.14 -16.29 3.24
C GLU A 231 24.60 -17.66 3.82
N MET A 232 25.59 -18.31 3.23
CA MET A 232 26.10 -19.62 3.69
C MET A 232 26.46 -19.68 5.18
N SER A 233 26.80 -18.54 5.79
CA SER A 233 27.09 -18.45 7.24
C SER A 233 25.90 -18.06 8.12
N GLY A 234 24.67 -18.11 7.59
CA GLY A 234 23.44 -17.74 8.28
C GLY A 234 23.08 -16.26 8.21
N SER A 235 23.97 -15.39 7.70
CA SER A 235 23.72 -13.99 7.36
C SER A 235 24.60 -13.65 6.17
N SER A 236 24.14 -12.71 5.35
CA SER A 236 24.92 -12.28 4.17
C SER A 236 26.26 -11.67 4.58
N ASN A 237 27.33 -12.27 4.09
CA ASN A 237 28.72 -11.89 4.30
C ASN A 237 29.48 -11.88 2.99
N VAL A 238 30.69 -11.27 2.98
CA VAL A 238 31.61 -11.34 1.84
C VAL A 238 32.30 -12.71 1.83
N TRP A 239 32.22 -13.37 0.69
CA TRP A 239 32.89 -14.66 0.40
C TRP A 239 33.80 -14.51 -0.82
N LYS A 240 34.87 -15.30 -0.88
CA LYS A 240 35.76 -15.41 -2.03
C LYS A 240 35.48 -16.72 -2.75
N GLY A 241 35.27 -16.63 -4.03
CA GLY A 241 35.10 -17.77 -4.94
C GLY A 241 36.15 -17.81 -6.04
N SER A 242 36.14 -18.87 -6.84
CA SER A 242 37.01 -19.06 -7.99
C SER A 242 36.24 -19.55 -9.21
N THR A 243 36.67 -19.11 -10.38
CA THR A 243 36.14 -19.65 -11.64
C THR A 243 36.68 -21.05 -11.96
N LYS A 244 37.63 -21.57 -11.19
CA LYS A 244 38.11 -22.95 -11.31
C LYS A 244 37.09 -23.93 -10.74
N LYS A 245 36.84 -25.01 -11.46
CA LYS A 245 35.92 -26.06 -10.99
C LYS A 245 36.48 -26.77 -9.75
N GLY A 246 35.64 -26.97 -8.72
CA GLY A 246 36.00 -27.70 -7.51
C GLY A 246 36.80 -26.89 -6.50
N SER A 247 36.82 -25.57 -6.56
CA SER A 247 37.40 -24.70 -5.54
C SER A 247 36.35 -24.42 -4.46
N ASP A 248 36.70 -24.64 -3.20
CA ASP A 248 35.83 -24.32 -2.06
C ASP A 248 35.76 -22.79 -1.82
N PRO A 249 34.59 -22.23 -1.51
CA PRO A 249 34.45 -20.82 -1.16
C PRO A 249 35.09 -20.53 0.21
N GLN A 250 35.65 -19.33 0.35
CA GLN A 250 36.30 -18.85 1.57
C GLN A 250 35.54 -17.66 2.16
N GLN A 251 35.09 -17.72 3.42
CA GLN A 251 34.47 -16.61 4.09
C GLN A 251 35.49 -15.52 4.43
N ILE A 252 35.16 -14.27 4.10
CA ILE A 252 36.01 -13.08 4.33
C ILE A 252 35.51 -12.25 5.51
N THR A 253 34.18 -12.06 5.64
CA THR A 253 33.59 -11.33 6.77
C THR A 253 32.72 -12.25 7.61
N THR A 254 32.51 -11.92 8.91
CA THR A 254 31.81 -12.78 9.87
C THR A 254 30.76 -12.01 10.68
N PHE A 255 30.01 -11.13 10.00
CA PHE A 255 28.92 -10.39 10.62
C PHE A 255 27.72 -11.31 10.89
N LYS A 256 26.95 -11.03 11.96
CA LYS A 256 25.86 -11.92 12.42
C LYS A 256 24.49 -11.23 12.55
N LYS A 257 24.45 -9.92 12.85
CA LYS A 257 23.19 -9.23 13.16
C LYS A 257 22.46 -8.77 11.92
N HIS A 258 23.18 -8.12 11.02
CA HIS A 258 22.63 -7.53 9.79
C HIS A 258 23.35 -8.13 8.58
N PRO A 259 22.74 -8.13 7.40
CA PRO A 259 23.40 -8.55 6.16
C PRO A 259 24.43 -7.51 5.72
N VAL A 260 25.54 -7.97 5.15
CA VAL A 260 26.41 -7.15 4.32
C VAL A 260 25.71 -6.90 2.98
N ARG A 261 25.74 -5.65 2.49
CA ARG A 261 25.07 -5.24 1.25
C ARG A 261 25.95 -4.33 0.39
N PHE A 262 25.67 -4.27 -0.92
CA PHE A 262 26.27 -3.28 -1.84
C PHE A 262 27.80 -3.35 -1.93
N LEU A 263 28.30 -4.52 -2.20
CA LEU A 263 29.76 -4.77 -2.27
C LEU A 263 30.38 -4.08 -3.51
N SER A 264 31.42 -3.28 -3.29
CA SER A 264 32.25 -2.69 -4.34
C SER A 264 33.74 -2.84 -4.00
N ARG A 265 34.61 -2.73 -5.06
CA ARG A 265 36.06 -2.93 -4.93
C ARG A 265 36.84 -1.94 -5.78
N SER A 266 37.91 -1.36 -5.21
CA SER A 266 38.88 -0.53 -5.94
C SER A 266 39.90 -1.39 -6.73
N SER A 267 40.57 -0.80 -7.72
CA SER A 267 41.66 -1.45 -8.43
C SER A 267 42.85 -1.81 -7.54
N LYS A 268 42.98 -1.13 -6.38
CA LYS A 268 44.01 -1.42 -5.36
C LYS A 268 43.64 -2.55 -4.41
N GLY A 269 42.43 -3.13 -4.54
CA GLY A 269 41.99 -4.26 -3.72
C GLY A 269 41.22 -3.91 -2.46
N GLN A 270 40.94 -2.62 -2.23
CA GLN A 270 40.10 -2.19 -1.10
C GLN A 270 38.63 -2.53 -1.37
N LEU A 271 37.89 -2.96 -0.34
CA LEU A 271 36.46 -3.22 -0.40
C LEU A 271 35.68 -2.14 0.33
N ALA A 272 34.58 -1.71 -0.27
CA ALA A 272 33.57 -0.91 0.41
C ALA A 272 32.21 -1.58 0.32
N TYR A 273 31.48 -1.61 1.43
CA TYR A 273 30.15 -2.24 1.53
C TYR A 273 29.33 -1.62 2.64
N GLY A 274 28.01 -1.79 2.56
CA GLY A 274 27.07 -1.40 3.59
C GLY A 274 26.93 -2.48 4.66
N TYR A 275 26.88 -2.10 5.93
CA TYR A 275 26.53 -2.96 7.05
C TYR A 275 25.96 -2.10 8.18
N ASP A 276 24.82 -2.49 8.75
CA ASP A 276 24.20 -1.84 9.90
C ASP A 276 24.05 -0.32 9.69
N GLY A 277 23.45 0.08 8.55
CA GLY A 277 23.20 1.48 8.18
C GLY A 277 24.44 2.32 7.89
N GLY A 278 25.66 1.78 8.05
CA GLY A 278 26.92 2.47 7.83
C GLY A 278 27.74 1.90 6.66
N ILE A 279 28.76 2.63 6.25
CA ILE A 279 29.73 2.19 5.23
C ILE A 279 30.99 1.65 5.92
N TYR A 280 31.40 0.45 5.50
CA TYR A 280 32.61 -0.21 5.96
C TYR A 280 33.66 -0.26 4.83
N LEU A 281 34.89 0.02 5.22
CA LEU A 281 36.07 -0.12 4.36
C LEU A 281 36.97 -1.24 4.88
N GLN A 282 37.46 -2.08 3.95
CA GLN A 282 38.42 -3.12 4.20
C GLN A 282 39.57 -2.99 3.21
N ASN A 283 40.79 -2.75 3.69
CA ASN A 283 41.93 -2.40 2.82
C ASN A 283 42.49 -3.54 2.00
N SER A 284 42.21 -4.80 2.37
CA SER A 284 42.48 -6.02 1.61
C SER A 284 41.55 -7.13 2.07
N LEU A 285 41.54 -8.28 1.42
CA LEU A 285 40.70 -9.43 1.83
C LEU A 285 41.03 -9.93 3.24
N GLU A 286 42.26 -9.76 3.70
CA GLU A 286 42.76 -10.18 5.00
C GLU A 286 42.64 -9.09 6.08
N ALA A 287 42.39 -7.85 5.71
CA ALA A 287 42.31 -6.73 6.64
C ALA A 287 40.99 -6.80 7.42
N LYS A 288 40.97 -6.30 8.64
CA LYS A 288 39.73 -6.17 9.43
C LYS A 288 38.84 -5.08 8.86
N PRO A 289 37.52 -5.28 8.78
CA PRO A 289 36.57 -4.24 8.44
C PRO A 289 36.63 -3.05 9.39
N LYS A 290 36.52 -1.84 8.84
CA LYS A 290 36.47 -0.60 9.62
C LYS A 290 35.25 0.20 9.19
N ARG A 291 34.36 0.52 10.13
CA ARG A 291 33.26 1.49 9.90
C ARG A 291 33.85 2.86 9.68
N LEU A 292 33.44 3.53 8.61
CA LEU A 292 33.82 4.90 8.34
C LEU A 292 32.99 5.86 9.18
N LYS A 293 33.64 6.87 9.75
CA LYS A 293 32.94 7.99 10.38
C LYS A 293 32.66 9.03 9.29
N ILE A 294 31.41 9.16 8.94
CA ILE A 294 30.93 10.07 7.91
C ILE A 294 29.97 11.06 8.54
N THR A 295 30.18 12.34 8.25
CA THR A 295 29.29 13.43 8.66
C THR A 295 28.70 14.08 7.42
N ILE A 296 27.41 14.41 7.48
CA ILE A 296 26.68 15.07 6.40
C ILE A 296 26.13 16.37 6.95
N ARG A 297 26.45 17.48 6.29
CA ARG A 297 25.76 18.75 6.52
C ARG A 297 24.59 18.84 5.56
N ALA A 298 23.46 18.32 5.97
CA ALA A 298 22.20 18.54 5.25
C ALA A 298 21.56 19.84 5.74
N ALA A 299 20.92 20.59 4.83
CA ALA A 299 19.97 21.61 5.26
C ALA A 299 18.85 20.93 6.04
N GLU A 300 18.48 21.44 7.21
CA GLU A 300 17.30 20.95 7.93
C GLU A 300 16.08 21.06 7.00
N LYS A 301 15.55 19.93 6.58
CA LYS A 301 14.24 19.91 5.92
C LYS A 301 13.21 20.27 6.99
N LEU A 302 12.27 21.14 6.65
CA LEU A 302 11.13 21.42 7.51
C LEU A 302 10.41 20.11 7.79
N ASN A 303 10.26 19.76 9.06
CA ASN A 303 9.55 18.55 9.47
C ASN A 303 8.04 18.63 9.18
N SER A 304 7.54 19.86 9.03
CA SER A 304 6.13 20.19 8.80
C SER A 304 5.88 20.45 7.32
N GLU A 305 4.86 19.83 6.77
CA GLU A 305 4.47 19.92 5.37
C GLU A 305 2.97 20.10 5.23
N MET A 306 2.56 21.05 4.39
CA MET A 306 1.17 21.18 3.97
C MET A 306 0.87 20.16 2.88
N VAL A 307 -0.08 19.26 3.13
CA VAL A 307 -0.51 18.25 2.16
C VAL A 307 -1.97 18.39 1.83
N SER A 308 -2.34 18.14 0.58
CA SER A 308 -3.73 18.01 0.17
C SER A 308 -4.27 16.65 0.64
N PHE A 309 -5.51 16.62 1.12
CA PHE A 309 -6.24 15.41 1.46
C PHE A 309 -7.46 15.14 0.58
N SER A 310 -7.75 16.01 -0.38
CA SER A 310 -8.97 15.97 -1.21
C SER A 310 -9.11 14.74 -2.11
N GLU A 311 -8.03 13.97 -2.29
CA GLU A 311 -8.00 12.69 -3.04
C GLU A 311 -7.53 11.53 -2.17
N SER A 312 -7.70 11.64 -0.85
CA SER A 312 -7.20 10.66 0.13
C SER A 312 -8.27 10.23 1.11
N ILE A 313 -9.55 10.42 0.75
CA ILE A 313 -10.67 10.02 1.60
C ILE A 313 -10.85 8.51 1.48
N THR A 314 -10.88 7.83 2.62
CA THR A 314 -11.00 6.37 2.70
C THR A 314 -12.36 5.88 3.19
N GLU A 315 -13.07 6.71 3.94
CA GLU A 315 -14.35 6.36 4.57
C GLU A 315 -15.24 7.59 4.65
N MET A 316 -16.57 7.38 4.62
CA MET A 316 -17.55 8.45 4.83
C MET A 316 -18.78 7.96 5.56
N VAL A 317 -19.40 8.84 6.33
CA VAL A 317 -20.73 8.63 6.95
C VAL A 317 -21.51 9.94 7.00
N PRO A 318 -22.76 10.00 6.51
CA PRO A 318 -23.60 11.18 6.65
C PRO A 318 -24.13 11.32 8.07
N SER A 319 -24.30 12.57 8.52
CA SER A 319 -24.97 12.89 9.77
C SER A 319 -26.45 12.43 9.77
N PRO A 320 -27.06 12.18 10.92
CA PRO A 320 -28.47 11.75 11.00
C PRO A 320 -29.47 12.70 10.35
N ASP A 321 -29.15 13.99 10.26
CA ASP A 321 -29.99 15.00 9.60
C ASP A 321 -29.58 15.26 8.13
N GLY A 322 -28.51 14.63 7.65
CA GLY A 322 -28.00 14.74 6.28
C GLY A 322 -27.34 16.07 5.92
N LYS A 323 -27.02 16.92 6.89
CA LYS A 323 -26.40 18.23 6.66
C LYS A 323 -24.86 18.19 6.69
N GLU A 324 -24.29 17.15 7.27
CA GLU A 324 -22.86 16.96 7.43
C GLU A 324 -22.44 15.57 6.94
N ILE A 325 -21.18 15.44 6.56
CA ILE A 325 -20.53 14.14 6.32
C ILE A 325 -19.25 14.10 7.13
N ALA A 326 -19.14 13.11 8.01
CA ALA A 326 -17.86 12.75 8.60
C ALA A 326 -17.11 11.82 7.66
N PHE A 327 -15.81 12.00 7.56
CA PHE A 327 -14.95 11.19 6.71
C PHE A 327 -13.55 11.04 7.28
N ILE A 328 -12.85 9.99 6.84
CA ILE A 328 -11.45 9.78 7.17
C ILE A 328 -10.59 10.17 5.96
N ALA A 329 -9.57 10.95 6.20
CA ALA A 329 -8.55 11.27 5.20
C ALA A 329 -7.17 11.27 5.84
N ARG A 330 -6.23 10.49 5.28
CA ARG A 330 -4.88 10.32 5.82
C ARG A 330 -4.83 9.98 7.31
N GLY A 331 -5.74 9.12 7.76
CA GLY A 331 -5.81 8.70 9.16
C GLY A 331 -6.38 9.72 10.13
N GLU A 332 -7.03 10.78 9.66
CA GLU A 332 -7.64 11.81 10.49
C GLU A 332 -9.13 11.94 10.24
N VAL A 333 -9.89 12.24 11.27
CA VAL A 333 -11.33 12.47 11.20
C VAL A 333 -11.61 13.92 10.80
N PHE A 334 -12.44 14.10 9.78
CA PHE A 334 -12.97 15.39 9.34
C PHE A 334 -14.49 15.38 9.29
N VAL A 335 -15.09 16.56 9.37
CA VAL A 335 -16.52 16.76 9.10
C VAL A 335 -16.67 17.92 8.10
N THR A 336 -17.45 17.70 7.03
CA THR A 336 -17.76 18.71 6.03
C THR A 336 -19.26 18.97 5.94
N SER A 337 -19.64 20.22 5.66
CA SER A 337 -21.02 20.56 5.37
C SER A 337 -21.43 20.12 3.98
N VAL A 338 -22.63 19.58 3.84
CA VAL A 338 -23.23 19.23 2.54
C VAL A 338 -23.59 20.47 1.73
N ASP A 339 -24.12 21.51 2.38
CA ASP A 339 -24.62 22.72 1.71
C ASP A 339 -23.57 23.86 1.65
N HIS A 340 -22.64 23.90 2.62
CA HIS A 340 -21.62 24.93 2.74
C HIS A 340 -20.23 24.34 2.47
N LYS A 341 -19.31 25.12 1.93
CA LYS A 341 -17.95 24.66 1.63
C LYS A 341 -17.02 24.76 2.85
N THR A 342 -17.49 24.32 4.00
CA THR A 342 -16.75 24.39 5.25
C THR A 342 -16.45 22.99 5.73
N THR A 343 -15.17 22.70 5.94
CA THR A 343 -14.67 21.44 6.49
C THR A 343 -13.89 21.72 7.76
N ARG A 344 -14.10 20.90 8.78
CA ARG A 344 -13.38 20.95 10.04
C ARG A 344 -12.62 19.67 10.27
N ARG A 345 -11.36 19.77 10.66
CA ARG A 345 -10.55 18.66 11.18
C ARG A 345 -10.97 18.41 12.63
N ILE A 346 -11.30 17.19 12.96
CA ILE A 346 -11.77 16.76 14.29
C ILE A 346 -10.59 16.26 15.13
N THR A 347 -9.73 15.40 14.53
CA THR A 347 -8.54 14.85 15.19
C THR A 347 -7.26 15.49 14.62
N ASN A 348 -6.19 15.49 15.38
CA ASN A 348 -4.88 16.02 14.98
C ASN A 348 -3.80 15.30 15.75
N THR A 349 -3.54 14.06 15.39
CA THR A 349 -2.57 13.18 16.05
C THR A 349 -1.65 12.54 15.02
N PRO A 350 -0.46 12.07 15.37
CA PRO A 350 0.39 11.32 14.46
C PRO A 350 -0.09 9.89 14.23
N GLU A 351 -0.94 9.36 15.12
CA GLU A 351 -1.55 8.05 15.03
C GLU A 351 -2.67 8.04 13.99
N GLN A 352 -3.13 6.86 13.64
CA GLN A 352 -4.19 6.66 12.67
C GLN A 352 -5.56 6.57 13.34
N GLU A 353 -6.55 7.30 12.80
CA GLU A 353 -7.97 7.14 13.08
C GLU A 353 -8.67 6.43 11.92
N ARG A 354 -9.68 5.59 12.24
CA ARG A 354 -10.51 4.85 11.27
C ARG A 354 -11.94 4.68 11.76
N THR A 355 -12.83 4.35 10.84
CA THR A 355 -14.21 3.89 11.12
C THR A 355 -14.98 4.86 12.01
N VAL A 356 -15.31 6.02 11.43
CA VAL A 356 -16.10 7.06 12.13
C VAL A 356 -17.59 6.80 11.99
N ASP A 357 -18.35 7.05 13.06
CA ASP A 357 -19.82 7.03 13.05
C ASP A 357 -20.43 8.16 13.88
N PHE A 358 -21.62 8.61 13.50
CA PHE A 358 -22.39 9.61 14.24
C PHE A 358 -23.28 8.97 15.29
N HIS A 359 -23.30 9.53 16.48
CA HIS A 359 -24.40 9.31 17.42
C HIS A 359 -25.72 9.80 16.81
N PRO A 360 -26.89 9.15 17.08
CA PRO A 360 -28.18 9.53 16.48
C PRO A 360 -28.65 10.97 16.74
N ASP A 361 -28.11 11.65 17.77
CA ASP A 361 -28.39 13.07 18.04
C ASP A 361 -27.60 14.04 17.12
N GLY A 362 -26.64 13.52 16.34
CA GLY A 362 -25.79 14.31 15.47
C GLY A 362 -24.70 15.12 16.17
N ARG A 363 -24.58 15.06 17.50
CA ARG A 363 -23.68 15.92 18.31
C ARG A 363 -22.40 15.21 18.78
N LYS A 364 -22.30 13.90 18.55
CA LYS A 364 -21.14 13.08 18.94
C LYS A 364 -20.70 12.23 17.77
N LEU A 365 -19.39 12.02 17.69
CA LEU A 365 -18.74 11.05 16.82
C LEU A 365 -18.10 9.97 17.68
N VAL A 366 -18.07 8.75 17.16
CA VAL A 366 -17.22 7.66 17.65
C VAL A 366 -16.29 7.22 16.53
N TYR A 367 -15.06 6.86 16.86
CA TYR A 367 -14.07 6.37 15.91
C TYR A 367 -13.04 5.49 16.63
N ALA A 368 -12.36 4.64 15.87
CA ALA A 368 -11.21 3.89 16.33
C ALA A 368 -9.94 4.72 16.13
N SER A 369 -9.00 4.68 17.09
CA SER A 369 -7.69 5.34 17.02
C SER A 369 -6.60 4.44 17.56
N GLU A 370 -5.45 4.40 16.89
CA GLU A 370 -4.29 3.56 17.26
C GLU A 370 -3.41 4.19 18.36
N ARG A 371 -3.94 5.15 19.10
CA ARG A 371 -3.22 5.83 20.19
C ARG A 371 -2.83 4.87 21.31
N ASN A 372 -1.73 5.18 21.96
CA ASN A 372 -1.18 4.38 23.06
C ASN A 372 -0.73 2.95 22.63
N GLY A 373 -0.47 2.74 21.34
CA GLY A 373 0.07 1.50 20.83
C GLY A 373 -0.94 0.36 20.66
N SER A 374 -2.25 0.67 20.71
CA SER A 374 -3.35 -0.25 20.43
C SER A 374 -4.54 0.49 19.85
N TRP A 375 -5.34 -0.19 19.03
CA TRP A 375 -6.62 0.35 18.56
C TRP A 375 -7.63 0.42 19.69
N ASN A 376 -8.17 1.61 19.94
CA ASN A 376 -9.13 1.89 20.99
C ASN A 376 -10.24 2.82 20.49
N LEU A 377 -11.37 2.86 21.18
CA LEU A 377 -12.50 3.69 20.78
C LEU A 377 -12.45 5.05 21.47
N TYR A 378 -12.65 6.10 20.69
CA TYR A 378 -12.68 7.48 21.12
C TYR A 378 -13.99 8.14 20.71
N THR A 379 -14.38 9.20 21.42
CA THR A 379 -15.50 10.05 21.04
C THR A 379 -15.10 11.51 21.00
N SER A 380 -15.61 12.24 19.99
CA SER A 380 -15.58 13.70 19.95
C SER A 380 -17.01 14.24 20.03
N GLU A 381 -17.21 15.27 20.83
CA GLU A 381 -18.53 15.85 21.14
C GLU A 381 -18.50 17.36 20.98
N ILE A 382 -19.57 17.96 20.44
CA ILE A 382 -19.77 19.40 20.41
C ILE A 382 -20.01 19.88 21.83
N ALA A 383 -19.09 20.69 22.38
CA ALA A 383 -19.08 21.05 23.78
C ALA A 383 -20.13 22.11 24.17
N ARG A 384 -20.54 22.95 23.22
CA ARG A 384 -21.50 24.04 23.49
C ARG A 384 -22.90 23.67 23.04
N GLU A 385 -23.90 23.90 23.89
CA GLU A 385 -25.29 23.53 23.61
C GLU A 385 -25.87 24.32 22.42
N GLU A 386 -25.47 25.59 22.26
CA GLU A 386 -25.92 26.47 21.19
C GLU A 386 -25.32 26.14 19.80
N GLU A 387 -24.32 25.29 19.72
CA GLU A 387 -23.67 24.85 18.47
C GLU A 387 -24.31 23.53 18.03
N GLU A 388 -24.92 23.50 16.85
CA GLU A 388 -25.65 22.32 16.35
C GLU A 388 -24.79 21.40 15.46
N ASN A 389 -23.77 21.95 14.78
CA ASN A 389 -23.03 21.24 13.73
C ASN A 389 -21.52 21.21 14.00
N PHE A 390 -20.87 20.13 13.65
CA PHE A 390 -19.42 19.98 13.82
C PHE A 390 -18.64 20.98 12.96
N TYR A 391 -19.01 21.20 11.70
CA TYR A 391 -18.26 22.08 10.80
C TYR A 391 -18.24 23.55 11.25
N LEU A 392 -19.16 23.99 12.10
CA LEU A 392 -19.22 25.33 12.69
C LEU A 392 -18.84 25.37 14.17
N SER A 393 -18.74 24.23 14.84
CA SER A 393 -18.48 24.20 16.27
C SER A 393 -17.14 24.86 16.60
N THR A 394 -17.07 25.59 17.70
CA THR A 394 -15.86 26.30 18.14
C THR A 394 -15.04 25.47 19.10
N VAL A 395 -15.70 24.66 19.92
CA VAL A 395 -15.06 23.79 20.93
C VAL A 395 -15.56 22.37 20.80
N LEU A 396 -14.63 21.43 20.71
CA LEU A 396 -14.89 20.00 20.78
C LEU A 396 -14.28 19.42 22.06
N THR A 397 -14.96 18.43 22.63
CA THR A 397 -14.44 17.62 23.74
C THR A 397 -14.17 16.21 23.23
N GLU A 398 -12.91 15.82 23.22
CA GLU A 398 -12.49 14.47 22.88
C GLU A 398 -12.18 13.67 24.15
N LYS A 399 -12.56 12.40 24.19
CA LYS A 399 -12.25 11.49 25.29
C LYS A 399 -12.21 10.03 24.85
N PRO A 400 -11.40 9.18 25.51
CA PRO A 400 -11.47 7.74 25.30
C PRO A 400 -12.85 7.21 25.74
N LEU A 401 -13.41 6.34 24.91
CA LEU A 401 -14.68 5.66 25.17
C LEU A 401 -14.43 4.27 25.75
N LEU A 402 -13.58 3.48 25.09
CA LEU A 402 -13.16 2.15 25.51
C LEU A 402 -11.65 2.05 25.30
N THR A 403 -10.91 1.70 26.34
CA THR A 403 -9.48 1.47 26.29
C THR A 403 -9.17 0.11 26.90
N THR A 404 -8.61 -0.78 26.10
CA THR A 404 -8.27 -2.16 26.47
C THR A 404 -6.88 -2.50 25.93
N ASP A 405 -6.32 -3.60 26.39
CA ASP A 405 -5.09 -4.16 25.80
C ASP A 405 -5.39 -4.86 24.45
N ASP A 406 -6.64 -5.32 24.28
CA ASP A 406 -7.14 -5.90 23.03
C ASP A 406 -7.47 -4.79 22.03
N GLU A 407 -7.24 -5.03 20.75
CA GLU A 407 -7.56 -4.08 19.68
C GLU A 407 -9.08 -3.96 19.50
N THR A 408 -9.60 -2.73 19.41
CA THR A 408 -11.04 -2.46 19.22
C THR A 408 -11.27 -1.59 17.99
N PHE A 409 -12.15 -2.05 17.08
CA PHE A 409 -12.36 -1.47 15.75
C PHE A 409 -13.83 -1.27 15.42
N GLN A 410 -14.08 -0.55 14.32
CA GLN A 410 -15.35 -0.45 13.63
C GLN A 410 -16.54 -0.10 14.52
N PRO A 411 -16.46 0.93 15.38
CA PRO A 411 -17.60 1.29 16.22
C PRO A 411 -18.79 1.76 15.39
N LEU A 412 -19.99 1.27 15.74
CA LEU A 412 -21.25 1.65 15.11
C LEU A 412 -22.32 1.86 16.18
N TYR A 413 -22.86 3.08 16.30
CA TYR A 413 -23.94 3.37 17.24
C TYR A 413 -25.22 2.61 16.90
N SER A 414 -25.92 2.14 17.93
CA SER A 414 -27.31 1.72 17.78
C SER A 414 -28.21 2.92 17.43
N PRO A 415 -29.32 2.73 16.70
CA PRO A 415 -30.26 3.81 16.38
C PRO A 415 -30.83 4.57 17.57
N ASP A 416 -30.89 3.96 18.75
CA ASP A 416 -31.31 4.62 20.01
C ASP A 416 -30.15 5.30 20.77
N GLY A 417 -28.91 5.18 20.27
CA GLY A 417 -27.71 5.78 20.84
C GLY A 417 -27.20 5.17 22.14
N LYS A 418 -27.81 4.08 22.62
CA LYS A 418 -27.45 3.49 23.92
C LYS A 418 -26.35 2.46 23.87
N SER A 419 -26.11 1.90 22.69
CA SER A 419 -25.13 0.84 22.48
C SER A 419 -24.22 1.14 21.31
N ILE A 420 -23.05 0.54 21.31
CA ILE A 420 -22.09 0.56 20.19
C ILE A 420 -21.73 -0.88 19.88
N ALA A 421 -21.94 -1.32 18.64
CA ALA A 421 -21.35 -2.54 18.14
C ALA A 421 -19.90 -2.26 17.70
N TYR A 422 -18.98 -3.19 17.96
CA TYR A 422 -17.58 -3.04 17.59
C TYR A 422 -16.92 -4.42 17.42
N LEU A 423 -15.80 -4.47 16.75
CA LEU A 423 -14.94 -5.67 16.66
C LEU A 423 -13.84 -5.59 17.71
N GLN A 424 -13.63 -6.69 18.43
CA GLN A 424 -12.47 -6.90 19.28
C GLN A 424 -11.55 -7.93 18.62
N ASP A 425 -10.23 -7.68 18.63
CA ASP A 425 -9.22 -8.52 18.00
C ASP A 425 -9.55 -8.91 16.53
N ARG A 426 -10.20 -7.99 15.81
CA ARG A 426 -10.64 -8.11 14.40
C ARG A 426 -11.72 -9.15 14.12
N GLU A 427 -12.01 -10.05 15.03
CA GLU A 427 -12.84 -11.24 14.77
C GLU A 427 -14.08 -11.33 15.65
N GLN A 428 -14.01 -10.80 16.87
CA GLN A 428 -15.09 -10.92 17.82
C GLN A 428 -16.07 -9.76 17.69
N LEU A 429 -17.34 -10.04 17.42
CA LEU A 429 -18.37 -9.00 17.41
C LEU A 429 -18.89 -8.76 18.83
N MET A 430 -18.75 -7.53 19.29
CA MET A 430 -19.07 -7.08 20.64
C MET A 430 -20.13 -5.99 20.62
N ILE A 431 -20.84 -5.83 21.74
CA ILE A 431 -21.69 -4.65 22.02
C ILE A 431 -21.19 -4.00 23.31
N LEU A 432 -20.97 -2.69 23.26
CA LEU A 432 -20.70 -1.83 24.41
C LEU A 432 -21.96 -1.07 24.80
N ASP A 433 -22.41 -1.20 26.05
CA ASP A 433 -23.40 -0.29 26.65
C ASP A 433 -22.70 1.05 26.95
N VAL A 434 -23.20 2.13 26.36
CA VAL A 434 -22.55 3.45 26.39
C VAL A 434 -22.57 4.06 27.81
N GLU A 435 -23.62 3.81 28.62
CA GLU A 435 -23.76 4.35 29.96
C GLU A 435 -22.93 3.56 30.98
N THR A 436 -23.07 2.24 30.99
CA THR A 436 -22.44 1.37 32.00
C THR A 436 -21.01 0.97 31.64
N ARG A 437 -20.59 1.15 30.40
CA ARG A 437 -19.28 0.75 29.86
C ARG A 437 -19.03 -0.77 29.93
N LYS A 438 -20.06 -1.57 29.90
CA LYS A 438 -19.96 -3.02 29.90
C LYS A 438 -20.07 -3.55 28.48
N SER A 439 -19.18 -4.45 28.14
CA SER A 439 -19.20 -5.15 26.84
C SER A 439 -19.88 -6.52 26.96
N LEU A 440 -20.58 -6.89 25.89
CA LEU A 440 -21.20 -8.18 25.68
C LEU A 440 -20.71 -8.76 24.37
N GLN A 441 -20.20 -9.99 24.39
CA GLN A 441 -19.79 -10.70 23.18
C GLN A 441 -20.99 -11.34 22.48
N LEU A 442 -21.13 -11.08 21.18
CA LEU A 442 -22.15 -11.69 20.32
C LEU A 442 -21.59 -12.84 19.48
N LEU A 443 -20.39 -12.66 18.90
CA LEU A 443 -19.66 -13.69 18.16
C LEU A 443 -18.25 -13.84 18.72
N ASP A 444 -17.77 -15.06 18.82
CA ASP A 444 -16.51 -15.43 19.47
C ASP A 444 -15.30 -15.49 18.53
N GLY A 445 -15.43 -15.01 17.29
CA GLY A 445 -14.36 -15.07 16.30
C GLY A 445 -14.24 -16.38 15.54
N SER A 446 -14.84 -17.49 16.02
CA SER A 446 -14.79 -18.78 15.31
C SER A 446 -15.49 -18.79 13.93
N ARG A 447 -16.25 -17.73 13.66
CA ARG A 447 -17.06 -17.50 12.46
C ARG A 447 -16.62 -16.25 11.70
N SER A 448 -15.44 -15.73 12.00
CA SER A 448 -14.90 -14.54 11.37
C SER A 448 -13.46 -14.77 10.94
N TYR A 449 -13.03 -14.01 9.93
CA TYR A 449 -11.65 -13.90 9.52
C TYR A 449 -11.45 -12.54 8.87
N SER A 450 -10.47 -11.79 9.34
CA SER A 450 -10.18 -10.47 8.84
C SER A 450 -8.76 -10.39 8.27
N TYR A 451 -8.65 -10.00 7.02
CA TYR A 451 -7.38 -9.61 6.39
C TYR A 451 -7.03 -8.17 6.70
N SER A 452 -8.04 -7.32 6.63
CA SER A 452 -7.90 -5.88 6.76
C SER A 452 -8.84 -5.41 7.85
N ASP A 453 -8.43 -4.39 8.56
CA ASP A 453 -9.28 -3.76 9.55
C ASP A 453 -10.49 -3.15 8.84
N GLY A 454 -11.70 -3.58 9.20
CA GLY A 454 -12.93 -3.07 8.61
C GLY A 454 -13.56 -3.91 7.50
N ASP A 455 -13.08 -5.12 7.24
CA ASP A 455 -13.62 -6.01 6.22
C ASP A 455 -14.81 -6.88 6.68
N ILE A 456 -15.21 -6.82 7.96
CA ILE A 456 -16.39 -7.50 8.49
C ILE A 456 -17.54 -6.52 8.56
N SER A 457 -18.61 -6.78 7.83
CA SER A 457 -19.77 -5.89 7.77
C SER A 457 -20.88 -6.32 8.74
N TYR A 458 -21.42 -5.36 9.50
CA TYR A 458 -22.59 -5.53 10.37
C TYR A 458 -23.43 -4.24 10.44
N LYS A 459 -24.74 -4.37 10.69
CA LYS A 459 -25.68 -3.26 10.73
C LYS A 459 -26.75 -3.47 11.80
N TRP A 460 -27.00 -2.46 12.61
CA TRP A 460 -28.12 -2.45 13.57
C TRP A 460 -29.47 -2.47 12.89
N SER A 461 -30.41 -3.23 13.46
CA SER A 461 -31.83 -3.09 13.11
C SER A 461 -32.37 -1.71 13.49
N PRO A 462 -33.39 -1.20 12.77
CA PRO A 462 -33.99 0.10 13.09
C PRO A 462 -34.51 0.24 14.51
N ASP A 463 -34.90 -0.86 15.16
CA ASP A 463 -35.41 -0.92 16.55
C ASP A 463 -34.31 -1.18 17.58
N SER A 464 -33.05 -1.22 17.21
CA SER A 464 -31.87 -1.46 18.06
C SER A 464 -31.83 -2.83 18.74
N LYS A 465 -32.66 -3.81 18.34
CA LYS A 465 -32.75 -5.11 19.01
C LYS A 465 -31.93 -6.21 18.38
N ASN A 466 -31.56 -6.05 17.12
CA ASN A 466 -30.82 -7.06 16.36
C ASN A 466 -29.71 -6.43 15.55
N LEU A 467 -28.76 -7.27 15.13
CA LEU A 467 -27.76 -6.93 14.11
C LEU A 467 -27.88 -7.91 12.94
N LEU A 468 -27.68 -7.40 11.74
CA LEU A 468 -27.21 -8.19 10.63
C LEU A 468 -25.69 -8.26 10.72
N ALA A 469 -25.09 -9.41 10.49
CA ALA A 469 -23.66 -9.56 10.42
C ALA A 469 -23.26 -10.53 9.32
N MET A 470 -22.19 -10.21 8.63
CA MET A 470 -21.49 -11.11 7.75
C MET A 470 -20.63 -12.06 8.60
N ALA A 471 -20.77 -13.38 8.39
CA ALA A 471 -19.98 -14.36 9.11
C ALA A 471 -19.74 -15.62 8.26
N LEU A 472 -18.64 -16.32 8.52
CA LEU A 472 -18.27 -17.55 7.84
C LEU A 472 -19.28 -18.68 8.17
N GLN A 473 -19.58 -19.47 7.19
CA GLN A 473 -20.29 -20.72 7.39
C GLN A 473 -19.41 -21.72 8.16
N LYS A 474 -20.04 -22.53 8.99
CA LYS A 474 -19.32 -23.58 9.71
C LYS A 474 -18.60 -24.53 8.74
N ASN A 475 -17.28 -24.62 8.85
CA ASN A 475 -16.41 -25.45 8.01
C ASN A 475 -16.38 -25.07 6.52
N ARG A 476 -16.70 -23.84 6.15
CA ARG A 476 -16.60 -23.33 4.78
C ARG A 476 -15.97 -21.94 4.77
N TRP A 477 -15.22 -21.67 3.73
CA TRP A 477 -14.63 -20.36 3.46
C TRP A 477 -15.59 -19.54 2.55
N ALA A 478 -16.76 -19.24 3.08
CA ALA A 478 -17.76 -18.39 2.44
C ALA A 478 -18.63 -17.75 3.51
N GLU A 479 -18.85 -16.46 3.39
CA GLU A 479 -19.69 -15.68 4.30
C GLU A 479 -21.15 -15.76 3.88
N ASN A 480 -22.04 -15.85 4.89
CA ASN A 480 -23.48 -15.63 4.77
C ASN A 480 -23.87 -14.43 5.62
N VAL A 481 -25.09 -13.95 5.40
CA VAL A 481 -25.71 -12.92 6.25
C VAL A 481 -26.46 -13.61 7.38
N TYR A 482 -26.15 -13.20 8.61
CA TYR A 482 -26.77 -13.72 9.84
C TYR A 482 -27.53 -12.65 10.56
N LEU A 483 -28.63 -13.05 11.22
CA LEU A 483 -29.34 -12.24 12.20
C LEU A 483 -28.90 -12.66 13.60
N ILE A 484 -28.57 -11.64 14.43
CA ILE A 484 -28.08 -11.83 15.81
C ILE A 484 -28.89 -10.94 16.74
N SER A 485 -29.39 -11.49 17.84
CA SER A 485 -30.02 -10.67 18.88
C SER A 485 -29.01 -9.82 19.63
N ALA A 486 -29.28 -8.54 19.81
CA ALA A 486 -28.39 -7.61 20.49
C ALA A 486 -28.24 -7.87 22.00
N ASP A 487 -29.14 -8.65 22.60
CA ASP A 487 -29.05 -9.05 24.01
C ASP A 487 -28.22 -10.30 24.25
N GLY A 488 -27.62 -10.86 23.13
CA GLY A 488 -26.78 -12.04 23.17
C GLY A 488 -27.55 -13.34 23.47
N LYS A 489 -28.89 -13.30 23.44
CA LYS A 489 -29.75 -14.48 23.67
C LYS A 489 -30.33 -14.97 22.35
N GLY A 490 -30.43 -16.28 22.24
CA GLY A 490 -30.96 -16.93 21.03
C GLY A 490 -29.89 -17.47 20.09
N ASP A 491 -30.33 -18.10 19.04
CA ASP A 491 -29.45 -18.72 18.05
C ASP A 491 -29.03 -17.71 16.98
N LEU A 492 -27.85 -17.93 16.41
CA LEU A 492 -27.37 -17.24 15.23
C LEU A 492 -28.18 -17.77 14.01
N ILE A 493 -29.01 -16.92 13.40
CA ILE A 493 -29.90 -17.31 12.32
C ILE A 493 -29.28 -16.98 10.98
N ASP A 494 -29.01 -18.00 10.16
CA ASP A 494 -28.50 -17.86 8.80
C ASP A 494 -29.66 -17.46 7.85
N LEU A 495 -29.64 -16.23 7.34
CA LEU A 495 -30.68 -15.67 6.49
C LEU A 495 -30.52 -16.05 5.01
N THR A 496 -29.32 -16.37 4.56
CA THR A 496 -29.05 -16.59 3.13
C THR A 496 -28.85 -18.05 2.76
N ARG A 497 -28.36 -18.89 3.66
CA ARG A 497 -28.23 -20.36 3.58
C ARG A 497 -27.73 -20.87 2.23
N ASN A 498 -26.63 -20.34 1.74
CA ASN A 498 -26.07 -20.72 0.44
C ASN A 498 -24.56 -20.96 0.52
N GLY A 499 -23.89 -21.19 -0.61
CA GLY A 499 -22.44 -21.43 -0.67
C GLY A 499 -21.70 -20.37 -1.47
N TYR A 500 -22.28 -19.18 -1.56
CA TYR A 500 -21.72 -18.02 -2.25
C TYR A 500 -21.20 -17.01 -1.24
N TYR A 501 -20.48 -16.00 -1.70
CA TYR A 501 -20.07 -14.85 -0.87
C TYR A 501 -21.23 -13.86 -0.82
N ASP A 502 -21.78 -13.67 0.38
CA ASP A 502 -22.86 -12.74 0.67
C ASP A 502 -22.29 -11.62 1.57
N MET A 503 -22.28 -10.39 1.06
CA MET A 503 -21.54 -9.24 1.61
C MET A 503 -22.44 -8.02 1.79
N ASP A 504 -21.97 -7.07 2.59
CA ASP A 504 -22.57 -5.75 2.83
C ASP A 504 -24.09 -5.83 3.13
N PRO A 505 -24.51 -6.52 4.20
CA PRO A 505 -25.91 -6.62 4.55
C PRO A 505 -26.46 -5.26 5.03
N GLN A 506 -27.68 -4.92 4.58
CA GLN A 506 -28.38 -3.70 4.93
C GLN A 506 -29.81 -4.00 5.30
N TRP A 507 -30.38 -3.26 6.26
CA TRP A 507 -31.79 -3.31 6.56
C TRP A 507 -32.60 -2.55 5.51
N ALA A 508 -33.75 -3.05 5.18
CA ALA A 508 -34.67 -2.47 4.19
C ALA A 508 -36.13 -2.61 4.66
N TRP A 509 -37.01 -1.87 4.00
CA TRP A 509 -38.47 -1.91 4.24
C TRP A 509 -38.83 -1.90 5.75
N ASN A 510 -38.32 -0.87 6.46
CA ASN A 510 -38.56 -0.65 7.89
C ASN A 510 -38.21 -1.87 8.80
N GLY A 511 -37.22 -2.67 8.40
CA GLY A 511 -36.77 -3.83 9.16
C GLY A 511 -37.53 -5.14 8.83
N GLU A 512 -38.44 -5.14 7.86
CA GLU A 512 -39.10 -6.36 7.40
C GLU A 512 -38.35 -7.07 6.24
N GLY A 513 -37.30 -6.47 5.75
CA GLY A 513 -36.44 -7.03 4.72
C GLY A 513 -34.98 -6.60 4.88
N ILE A 514 -34.14 -7.28 4.14
CA ILE A 514 -32.70 -7.03 4.08
C ILE A 514 -32.25 -6.96 2.63
N LEU A 515 -31.15 -6.26 2.40
CA LEU A 515 -30.39 -6.29 1.16
C LEU A 515 -29.00 -6.86 1.43
N TRP A 516 -28.41 -7.47 0.44
CA TRP A 516 -26.99 -7.84 0.43
C TRP A 516 -26.46 -7.95 -0.99
N ILE A 517 -25.15 -7.99 -1.12
CA ILE A 517 -24.45 -8.19 -2.39
C ILE A 517 -23.94 -9.63 -2.44
N SER A 518 -24.10 -10.30 -3.58
CA SER A 518 -23.68 -11.70 -3.74
C SER A 518 -23.09 -12.00 -5.10
N ASN A 519 -22.11 -12.90 -5.14
CA ASN A 519 -21.53 -13.42 -6.38
C ASN A 519 -22.29 -14.65 -6.93
N ARG A 520 -23.52 -14.89 -6.51
CA ARG A 520 -24.29 -16.12 -6.82
C ARG A 520 -24.47 -16.36 -8.32
N HIS A 521 -24.83 -15.34 -9.09
CA HIS A 521 -25.07 -15.43 -10.54
C HIS A 521 -23.93 -14.82 -11.37
N GLY A 522 -23.06 -14.02 -10.76
CA GLY A 522 -21.99 -13.34 -11.44
C GLY A 522 -20.90 -14.26 -11.97
N LYS A 523 -20.20 -13.79 -12.99
CA LYS A 523 -19.01 -14.43 -13.52
C LYS A 523 -17.91 -14.42 -12.47
N LYS A 524 -17.24 -15.55 -12.29
CA LYS A 524 -16.11 -15.71 -11.36
C LYS A 524 -14.83 -15.87 -12.13
N ASN A 525 -13.80 -15.13 -11.72
CA ASN A 525 -12.48 -15.25 -12.28
C ASN A 525 -11.71 -16.42 -11.67
N HIS A 526 -10.65 -16.86 -12.35
CA HIS A 526 -9.79 -17.93 -11.87
C HIS A 526 -9.13 -17.56 -10.54
N GLY A 527 -9.05 -18.50 -9.61
CA GLY A 527 -8.33 -18.33 -8.34
C GLY A 527 -8.92 -17.28 -7.39
N SER A 528 -10.21 -16.99 -7.48
CA SER A 528 -10.91 -15.97 -6.66
C SER A 528 -10.43 -14.51 -6.88
N TRP A 529 -9.78 -14.25 -7.99
CA TRP A 529 -9.29 -12.90 -8.37
C TRP A 529 -10.38 -12.08 -9.06
N GLY A 530 -11.41 -11.72 -8.29
CA GLY A 530 -12.52 -10.91 -8.77
C GLY A 530 -13.71 -11.72 -9.28
N TYR A 531 -14.87 -11.11 -9.17
CA TYR A 531 -16.15 -11.66 -9.59
C TYR A 531 -17.14 -10.53 -9.89
N GLU A 532 -18.12 -10.82 -10.76
CA GLU A 532 -19.28 -9.95 -10.93
C GLU A 532 -20.29 -10.23 -9.82
N LEU A 533 -21.02 -9.22 -9.41
CA LEU A 533 -21.89 -9.21 -8.26
C LEU A 533 -23.30 -8.77 -8.64
N ASP A 534 -24.25 -9.15 -7.80
CA ASP A 534 -25.65 -8.76 -7.86
C ASP A 534 -26.16 -8.30 -6.50
N VAL A 535 -27.19 -7.47 -6.48
CA VAL A 535 -27.93 -7.13 -5.28
C VAL A 535 -29.13 -8.06 -5.12
N TYR A 536 -29.29 -8.57 -3.91
CA TYR A 536 -30.41 -9.42 -3.51
C TYR A 536 -31.22 -8.76 -2.40
N ALA A 537 -32.49 -9.12 -2.34
CA ALA A 537 -33.38 -8.84 -1.21
C ALA A 537 -33.81 -10.15 -0.55
N GLY A 538 -33.94 -10.13 0.78
CA GLY A 538 -34.54 -11.19 1.56
C GLY A 538 -35.62 -10.62 2.47
N PHE A 539 -36.76 -11.28 2.56
CA PHE A 539 -37.89 -10.79 3.34
C PHE A 539 -38.09 -11.60 4.61
N LEU A 540 -38.13 -10.91 5.74
CA LEU A 540 -38.27 -11.51 7.06
C LEU A 540 -39.73 -11.86 7.41
N THR A 541 -40.70 -11.49 6.55
CA THR A 541 -42.09 -11.85 6.68
C THR A 541 -42.68 -12.24 5.34
N ASN A 542 -43.65 -13.18 5.33
CA ASN A 542 -44.41 -13.51 4.12
C ASN A 542 -45.20 -12.32 3.59
N ARG A 543 -45.65 -11.45 4.46
CA ARG A 543 -46.39 -10.25 4.11
C ARG A 543 -45.51 -9.29 3.27
N ALA A 544 -44.33 -8.96 3.76
CA ALA A 544 -43.40 -8.09 3.04
C ALA A 544 -43.00 -8.68 1.66
N HIS A 545 -42.76 -9.99 1.60
CA HIS A 545 -42.45 -10.65 0.33
C HIS A 545 -43.62 -10.59 -0.68
N ARG A 546 -44.85 -10.89 -0.24
CA ARG A 546 -46.02 -10.78 -1.11
C ARG A 546 -46.26 -9.35 -1.56
N HIS A 547 -46.08 -8.38 -0.69
CA HIS A 547 -46.19 -6.98 -1.06
C HIS A 547 -45.12 -6.55 -2.07
N PHE A 548 -43.91 -7.07 -1.95
CA PHE A 548 -42.86 -6.84 -2.92
C PHE A 548 -43.18 -7.43 -4.30
N GLN A 549 -43.87 -8.56 -4.34
CA GLN A 549 -44.24 -9.24 -5.60
C GLN A 549 -45.43 -8.61 -6.35
N LEU A 550 -46.15 -7.65 -5.74
CA LEU A 550 -47.25 -6.94 -6.41
C LEU A 550 -46.72 -6.10 -7.56
N SER A 551 -47.41 -6.12 -8.68
CA SER A 551 -47.22 -5.20 -9.80
C SER A 551 -47.56 -3.76 -9.37
N GLU A 552 -47.13 -2.76 -10.18
CA GLU A 552 -47.46 -1.37 -9.91
C GLU A 552 -49.00 -1.14 -9.92
N ASP A 553 -49.71 -1.68 -10.86
CA ASP A 553 -51.18 -1.60 -10.96
C ASP A 553 -51.90 -2.18 -9.72
N GLU A 554 -51.39 -3.32 -9.20
CA GLU A 554 -51.93 -3.93 -7.97
C GLU A 554 -51.63 -3.07 -6.73
N ARG A 555 -50.49 -2.40 -6.68
CA ARG A 555 -50.13 -1.49 -5.57
C ARG A 555 -51.00 -0.22 -5.58
N ASP A 556 -51.27 0.33 -6.75
CA ASP A 556 -52.12 1.52 -6.89
C ASP A 556 -53.58 1.24 -6.44
N LEU A 557 -53.98 -0.02 -6.37
CA LEU A 557 -55.29 -0.43 -5.83
C LEU A 557 -55.30 -0.62 -4.30
N ILE A 558 -54.16 -0.57 -3.64
CA ILE A 558 -54.02 -0.76 -2.20
C ILE A 558 -54.00 0.61 -1.55
N ASP A 559 -54.85 0.81 -0.54
CA ASP A 559 -54.83 1.99 0.31
C ASP A 559 -53.53 1.96 1.17
N ASP A 560 -52.60 2.87 0.89
CA ASP A 560 -51.33 2.97 1.58
C ASP A 560 -51.53 3.14 3.13
N GLU A 561 -52.52 3.90 3.59
CA GLU A 561 -52.82 4.02 5.02
C GLU A 561 -53.32 2.70 5.64
N ALA A 562 -54.14 1.98 4.92
CA ALA A 562 -54.60 0.65 5.36
C ALA A 562 -53.45 -0.36 5.36
N TRP A 563 -52.52 -0.27 4.41
CA TRP A 563 -51.33 -1.10 4.36
C TRP A 563 -50.37 -0.76 5.52
N GLU A 564 -50.10 0.53 5.78
CA GLU A 564 -49.26 0.98 6.89
C GLU A 564 -49.84 0.52 8.24
N LYS A 565 -51.15 0.62 8.44
CA LYS A 565 -51.80 0.07 9.66
C LYS A 565 -51.61 -1.43 9.81
N LEU A 566 -51.51 -2.18 8.73
CA LEU A 566 -51.15 -3.61 8.78
C LEU A 566 -49.67 -3.83 9.18
N PHE A 567 -48.78 -2.85 8.94
CA PHE A 567 -47.41 -2.87 9.46
C PHE A 567 -47.32 -2.58 10.96
N GLU A 568 -48.19 -1.72 11.49
CA GLU A 568 -48.23 -1.38 12.92
C GLU A 568 -48.70 -2.56 13.81
N GLU A 569 -49.41 -3.54 13.28
CA GLU A 569 -49.71 -4.77 13.99
C GLU A 569 -48.44 -5.64 14.04
N ASN A 570 -47.72 -5.57 15.19
CA ASN A 570 -46.49 -6.32 15.52
C ASN A 570 -46.64 -7.83 15.24
N LYS A 571 -46.48 -8.25 13.97
CA LYS A 571 -46.31 -9.68 13.64
C LYS A 571 -44.84 -10.04 13.83
N PRO A 572 -44.56 -11.15 14.53
CA PRO A 572 -43.19 -11.55 14.76
C PRO A 572 -42.48 -11.79 13.40
N LEU A 573 -41.23 -11.38 13.32
CA LEU A 573 -40.37 -11.73 12.18
C LEU A 573 -40.26 -13.25 12.10
N ASP A 574 -40.17 -13.77 10.86
CA ASP A 574 -39.90 -15.17 10.55
C ASP A 574 -38.56 -15.26 9.79
N PRO A 575 -37.43 -15.06 10.47
CA PRO A 575 -36.11 -15.05 9.83
C PRO A 575 -35.71 -16.44 9.30
N GLU A 576 -36.19 -17.52 9.91
CA GLU A 576 -35.91 -18.90 9.47
C GLU A 576 -36.46 -19.20 8.08
N GLY A 577 -37.56 -18.59 7.67
CA GLY A 577 -38.16 -18.71 6.36
C GLY A 577 -37.57 -17.75 5.31
N THR A 578 -36.62 -16.87 5.63
CA THR A 578 -36.03 -15.90 4.70
C THR A 578 -35.41 -16.56 3.45
N PRO A 579 -34.72 -17.71 3.52
CA PRO A 579 -34.15 -18.35 2.34
C PRO A 579 -35.16 -18.70 1.21
N ASP A 580 -36.45 -18.84 1.57
CA ASP A 580 -37.52 -19.10 0.60
C ASP A 580 -38.16 -17.81 0.05
N ARG A 581 -37.68 -16.63 0.50
CA ARG A 581 -38.20 -15.31 0.17
C ARG A 581 -37.09 -14.38 -0.32
N ILE A 582 -36.22 -14.90 -1.18
CA ILE A 582 -35.10 -14.18 -1.76
C ILE A 582 -35.41 -13.75 -3.19
N GLU A 583 -35.18 -12.47 -3.49
CA GLU A 583 -35.36 -11.89 -4.82
C GLU A 583 -34.05 -11.29 -5.32
N ARG A 584 -33.69 -11.50 -6.58
CA ARG A 584 -32.57 -10.81 -7.24
C ARG A 584 -33.03 -9.45 -7.73
N LEU A 585 -32.36 -8.37 -7.29
CA LEU A 585 -32.78 -7.02 -7.62
C LEU A 585 -32.07 -6.45 -8.84
N THR A 586 -30.88 -6.86 -9.19
CA THR A 586 -30.16 -6.41 -10.40
C THR A 586 -30.55 -7.27 -11.61
N ILE A 587 -30.60 -6.64 -12.79
CA ILE A 587 -30.96 -7.35 -14.05
C ILE A 587 -29.77 -8.03 -14.72
N HIS A 588 -28.55 -7.62 -14.37
CA HIS A 588 -27.30 -8.17 -14.86
C HIS A 588 -26.24 -8.10 -13.77
N SER A 589 -25.35 -9.08 -13.76
CA SER A 589 -24.19 -9.07 -12.88
C SER A 589 -23.14 -8.08 -13.41
N THR A 590 -22.43 -7.42 -12.50
CA THR A 590 -21.40 -6.41 -12.84
C THR A 590 -20.33 -6.33 -11.74
N TYR A 591 -19.26 -5.59 -11.99
CA TYR A 591 -18.31 -5.18 -10.95
C TYR A 591 -18.97 -4.12 -10.06
N LEU A 592 -19.76 -4.59 -9.11
CA LEU A 592 -20.60 -3.79 -8.23
C LEU A 592 -19.80 -3.44 -6.98
N GLU A 593 -19.80 -2.16 -6.59
CA GLU A 593 -19.02 -1.63 -5.49
C GLU A 593 -19.88 -1.02 -4.36
N GLY A 594 -21.19 -1.12 -4.48
CA GLY A 594 -22.12 -0.72 -3.44
C GLY A 594 -23.53 -0.54 -3.97
N ALA A 595 -24.49 -0.56 -3.05
CA ALA A 595 -25.90 -0.34 -3.34
C ALA A 595 -26.60 0.42 -2.22
N ALA A 596 -27.64 1.18 -2.58
CA ALA A 596 -28.50 1.90 -1.65
C ALA A 596 -29.97 1.83 -2.14
N LEU A 597 -30.88 1.55 -1.22
CA LEU A 597 -32.32 1.54 -1.49
C LEU A 597 -32.92 2.91 -1.14
N SER A 598 -33.79 3.44 -1.98
CA SER A 598 -34.56 4.64 -1.65
C SER A 598 -35.38 4.45 -0.36
N PRO A 599 -35.60 5.50 0.45
CA PRO A 599 -36.37 5.39 1.68
C PRO A 599 -37.79 4.85 1.50
N ASN A 600 -38.40 5.07 0.34
CA ASN A 600 -39.72 4.53 -0.01
C ASN A 600 -39.68 3.08 -0.50
N GLY A 601 -38.46 2.47 -0.61
CA GLY A 601 -38.26 1.08 -1.06
C GLY A 601 -38.55 0.82 -2.53
N ARG A 602 -38.65 1.84 -3.39
CA ARG A 602 -39.06 1.72 -4.80
C ARG A 602 -37.90 1.75 -5.79
N GLU A 603 -36.81 2.46 -5.48
CA GLU A 603 -35.64 2.62 -6.33
C GLU A 603 -34.42 2.01 -5.67
N LEU A 604 -33.75 1.13 -6.43
CA LEU A 604 -32.41 0.63 -6.07
C LEU A 604 -31.37 1.43 -6.85
N TYR A 605 -30.46 2.08 -6.15
CA TYR A 605 -29.27 2.71 -6.70
C TYR A 605 -28.08 1.78 -6.47
N TYR A 606 -27.24 1.58 -7.49
CA TYR A 606 -26.02 0.79 -7.32
C TYR A 606 -24.87 1.36 -8.14
N LEU A 607 -23.68 1.26 -7.58
CA LEU A 607 -22.44 1.74 -8.16
C LEU A 607 -21.72 0.57 -8.82
N ALA A 608 -21.39 0.73 -10.09
CA ALA A 608 -20.71 -0.30 -10.86
C ALA A 608 -19.54 0.28 -11.64
N LYS A 609 -18.40 -0.40 -11.59
CA LYS A 609 -17.22 -0.06 -12.37
C LYS A 609 -17.41 -0.44 -13.83
N ASP A 610 -17.17 0.50 -14.74
CA ASP A 610 -17.12 0.29 -16.18
C ASP A 610 -15.88 0.97 -16.75
N ARG A 611 -14.82 0.20 -16.97
CA ARG A 611 -13.48 0.69 -17.35
C ARG A 611 -12.93 1.67 -16.32
N ASP A 612 -12.72 2.92 -16.73
CA ASP A 612 -12.08 3.97 -15.92
C ASP A 612 -13.11 4.87 -15.21
N GLU A 613 -14.41 4.45 -15.20
CA GLU A 613 -15.52 5.23 -14.67
C GLU A 613 -16.39 4.39 -13.73
N HIS A 614 -16.93 5.04 -12.71
CA HIS A 614 -18.02 4.50 -11.91
C HIS A 614 -19.37 4.96 -12.47
N LYS A 615 -20.22 4.03 -12.88
CA LYS A 615 -21.60 4.30 -13.31
C LYS A 615 -22.55 4.08 -12.16
N ILE A 616 -23.39 5.07 -11.91
CA ILE A 616 -24.49 4.97 -10.96
C ILE A 616 -25.71 4.54 -11.75
N TRP A 617 -26.19 3.36 -11.43
CA TRP A 617 -27.41 2.80 -11.99
C TRP A 617 -28.58 3.07 -11.06
N VAL A 618 -29.76 3.26 -11.64
CA VAL A 618 -31.04 3.27 -10.92
C VAL A 618 -31.97 2.24 -11.54
N ARG A 619 -32.54 1.40 -10.69
CA ARG A 619 -33.61 0.46 -11.05
C ARG A 619 -34.86 0.75 -10.26
N HIS A 620 -35.97 0.92 -10.95
CA HIS A 620 -37.30 0.96 -10.34
C HIS A 620 -37.75 -0.50 -10.10
N LEU A 621 -37.93 -0.87 -8.83
CA LEU A 621 -38.13 -2.29 -8.45
C LEU A 621 -39.49 -2.89 -8.89
N TYR A 622 -40.48 -2.03 -9.19
CA TYR A 622 -41.84 -2.42 -9.55
C TYR A 622 -42.21 -2.09 -10.99
N LYS A 623 -41.30 -1.44 -11.73
CA LYS A 623 -41.34 -1.21 -13.15
C LYS A 623 -40.16 -1.88 -13.80
N ASP A 624 -40.30 -2.36 -15.01
CA ASP A 624 -39.17 -2.92 -15.73
C ASP A 624 -38.28 -1.80 -16.31
N GLU A 625 -37.83 -0.89 -15.42
CA GLU A 625 -37.00 0.25 -15.77
C GLU A 625 -35.66 0.20 -15.04
N THR A 626 -34.58 0.11 -15.82
CA THR A 626 -33.20 0.24 -15.34
C THR A 626 -32.44 1.15 -16.27
N LYS A 627 -31.72 2.13 -15.71
CA LYS A 627 -30.91 3.08 -16.51
C LYS A 627 -29.69 3.55 -15.74
N VAL A 628 -28.71 4.07 -16.49
CA VAL A 628 -27.61 4.82 -15.91
C VAL A 628 -28.16 6.19 -15.49
N LEU A 629 -28.05 6.51 -14.22
CA LEU A 629 -28.43 7.80 -13.65
C LEU A 629 -27.34 8.85 -13.87
N GLY A 630 -26.06 8.47 -13.63
CA GLY A 630 -24.92 9.37 -13.75
C GLY A 630 -23.60 8.60 -13.80
N THR A 631 -22.50 9.35 -14.00
CA THR A 631 -21.15 8.80 -14.07
C THR A 631 -20.23 9.65 -13.22
N ILE A 632 -19.30 8.99 -12.50
CA ILE A 632 -18.21 9.61 -11.74
C ILE A 632 -16.91 9.02 -12.28
N GLY A 633 -15.94 9.88 -12.62
CA GLY A 633 -14.61 9.44 -13.07
C GLY A 633 -13.74 8.93 -11.93
N GLY A 634 -12.59 8.32 -12.26
CA GLY A 634 -11.55 7.94 -11.30
C GLY A 634 -11.60 6.48 -10.83
N ALA A 635 -12.12 5.56 -11.66
CA ALA A 635 -12.12 4.12 -11.37
C ALA A 635 -10.84 3.39 -11.81
N ASP A 636 -9.74 4.12 -12.02
CA ASP A 636 -8.47 3.56 -12.51
C ASP A 636 -7.74 2.71 -11.45
N ASP A 637 -8.02 2.95 -10.16
CA ASP A 637 -7.41 2.26 -9.03
C ASP A 637 -8.42 1.25 -8.46
N ASP A 638 -8.15 -0.04 -8.66
CA ASP A 638 -8.99 -1.14 -8.16
C ASP A 638 -9.02 -1.23 -6.63
N ASP A 639 -8.03 -0.65 -5.95
CA ASP A 639 -7.91 -0.67 -4.50
C ASP A 639 -8.47 0.61 -3.83
N ALA A 640 -8.97 1.57 -4.63
CA ALA A 640 -9.49 2.82 -4.09
C ALA A 640 -10.81 2.58 -3.33
N PRO A 641 -10.95 3.09 -2.09
CA PRO A 641 -12.17 2.96 -1.32
C PRO A 641 -13.38 3.54 -2.04
N THR A 642 -14.46 2.77 -2.10
CA THR A 642 -15.68 3.11 -2.81
C THR A 642 -16.91 2.82 -1.95
N SER A 643 -17.87 3.73 -1.91
CA SER A 643 -19.14 3.51 -1.21
C SER A 643 -20.24 4.41 -1.74
N ILE A 644 -21.49 3.99 -1.54
CA ILE A 644 -22.70 4.76 -1.88
C ILE A 644 -23.70 4.70 -0.75
N THR A 645 -24.30 5.84 -0.42
CA THR A 645 -25.40 5.93 0.54
C THR A 645 -26.41 6.96 0.08
N ILE A 646 -27.64 6.93 0.62
CA ILE A 646 -28.72 7.82 0.22
C ILE A 646 -29.17 8.68 1.40
N SER A 647 -29.54 9.93 1.12
CA SER A 647 -30.13 10.84 2.11
C SER A 647 -31.50 10.36 2.58
N LYS A 648 -31.90 10.70 3.81
CA LYS A 648 -33.19 10.31 4.39
C LYS A 648 -34.41 10.75 3.57
N ASP A 649 -34.30 11.89 2.84
CA ASP A 649 -35.35 12.39 1.98
C ASP A 649 -35.33 11.77 0.56
N GLY A 650 -34.36 10.88 0.27
CA GLY A 650 -34.22 10.18 -0.99
C GLY A 650 -33.76 11.04 -2.16
N LYS A 651 -33.39 12.31 -1.97
CA LYS A 651 -33.07 13.24 -3.05
C LYS A 651 -31.63 13.30 -3.45
N LYS A 652 -30.72 12.82 -2.60
CA LYS A 652 -29.29 12.88 -2.78
C LYS A 652 -28.64 11.51 -2.52
N LEU A 653 -27.70 11.13 -3.35
CA LEU A 653 -26.74 10.07 -3.07
C LEU A 653 -25.44 10.72 -2.64
N PHE A 654 -24.79 10.14 -1.65
CA PHE A 654 -23.42 10.45 -1.30
C PHE A 654 -22.53 9.30 -1.77
N VAL A 655 -21.51 9.63 -2.53
CA VAL A 655 -20.63 8.64 -3.16
C VAL A 655 -19.18 8.97 -2.83
N LEU A 656 -18.47 8.00 -2.31
CA LEU A 656 -17.01 7.98 -2.23
C LEU A 656 -16.49 7.23 -3.45
N SER A 657 -15.57 7.81 -4.18
CA SER A 657 -14.95 7.22 -5.36
C SER A 657 -13.56 7.82 -5.58
N ALA A 658 -12.54 6.99 -5.77
CA ALA A 658 -11.16 7.41 -6.01
C ALA A 658 -10.64 8.46 -5.00
N GLY A 659 -10.97 8.29 -3.72
CA GLY A 659 -10.60 9.24 -2.67
C GLY A 659 -11.34 10.58 -2.70
N GLY A 660 -12.29 10.77 -3.61
CA GLY A 660 -13.13 11.96 -3.73
C GLY A 660 -14.56 11.74 -3.20
N LEU A 661 -15.14 12.76 -2.59
CA LEU A 661 -16.49 12.73 -2.02
C LEU A 661 -17.46 13.53 -2.90
N TYR A 662 -18.57 12.90 -3.31
CA TYR A 662 -19.54 13.46 -4.25
C TYR A 662 -20.96 13.45 -3.71
N GLU A 663 -21.71 14.49 -3.99
CA GLU A 663 -23.18 14.53 -3.91
C GLU A 663 -23.74 14.32 -5.31
N VAL A 664 -24.71 13.40 -5.45
CA VAL A 664 -25.37 13.12 -6.73
C VAL A 664 -26.88 13.25 -6.55
N SER A 665 -27.50 14.04 -7.41
CA SER A 665 -28.95 14.22 -7.41
C SER A 665 -29.65 12.96 -7.92
N THR A 666 -30.63 12.44 -7.18
CA THR A 666 -31.41 11.26 -7.59
C THR A 666 -32.36 11.53 -8.76
N SER A 667 -32.70 12.82 -9.01
CA SER A 667 -33.63 13.19 -10.08
C SER A 667 -33.00 13.29 -11.48
N ASP A 668 -31.73 13.73 -11.56
CA ASP A 668 -31.07 14.00 -12.85
C ASP A 668 -29.61 13.46 -12.93
N GLY A 669 -29.13 12.81 -11.89
CA GLY A 669 -27.80 12.19 -11.86
C GLY A 669 -26.62 13.16 -11.84
N LYS A 670 -26.87 14.45 -11.66
CA LYS A 670 -25.76 15.41 -11.60
C LYS A 670 -24.92 15.20 -10.37
N ALA A 671 -23.66 14.88 -10.61
CA ALA A 671 -22.65 14.76 -9.56
C ALA A 671 -21.94 16.09 -9.34
N LYS A 672 -21.72 16.47 -8.10
CA LYS A 672 -20.85 17.57 -7.70
C LYS A 672 -19.93 17.14 -6.57
N PRO A 673 -18.64 17.51 -6.59
CA PRO A 673 -17.75 17.22 -5.48
C PRO A 673 -18.19 18.05 -4.25
N LEU A 674 -18.30 17.38 -3.10
CA LEU A 674 -18.56 18.01 -1.81
C LEU A 674 -17.31 18.71 -1.28
N GLN A 675 -16.17 18.05 -1.44
CA GLN A 675 -14.86 18.58 -1.06
C GLN A 675 -13.99 18.73 -2.31
N LYS A 676 -13.65 19.96 -2.69
CA LYS A 676 -12.84 20.26 -3.88
C LYS A 676 -11.36 20.41 -3.58
N SER A 677 -11.03 20.92 -2.40
CA SER A 677 -9.67 21.12 -1.93
C SER A 677 -9.67 21.17 -0.42
N GLY A 678 -8.71 20.53 0.18
CA GLY A 678 -8.46 20.61 1.60
C GLY A 678 -6.98 20.39 1.83
N GLU A 679 -6.42 21.14 2.77
CA GLU A 679 -5.01 21.05 3.15
C GLU A 679 -4.90 20.82 4.65
N MET A 680 -3.94 20.01 5.04
CA MET A 680 -3.59 19.78 6.43
C MET A 680 -2.09 19.88 6.62
N ASN A 681 -1.68 20.38 7.75
CA ASN A 681 -0.29 20.36 8.15
C ASN A 681 0.02 19.03 8.84
N ILE A 682 1.09 18.36 8.40
CA ILE A 682 1.57 17.12 9.00
C ILE A 682 3.00 17.27 9.47
N ASP A 683 3.34 16.60 10.56
CA ASP A 683 4.72 16.41 11.01
C ASP A 683 5.25 15.09 10.40
N ARG A 684 6.10 15.19 9.40
CA ARG A 684 6.66 14.04 8.69
C ARG A 684 7.54 13.15 9.55
N VAL A 685 8.13 13.66 10.60
CA VAL A 685 8.95 12.86 11.51
C VAL A 685 8.04 12.02 12.41
N ALA A 686 7.04 12.65 13.02
CA ALA A 686 6.06 11.96 13.83
C ALA A 686 5.25 10.94 13.02
N GLU A 687 4.84 11.28 11.80
CA GLU A 687 4.14 10.37 10.87
C GLU A 687 4.98 9.12 10.56
N ARG A 688 6.28 9.27 10.22
CA ARG A 688 7.16 8.11 9.96
C ARG A 688 7.41 7.27 11.20
N GLN A 689 7.56 7.91 12.35
CA GLN A 689 7.71 7.22 13.62
C GLN A 689 6.49 6.33 13.88
N GLU A 690 5.28 6.88 13.69
CA GLU A 690 4.05 6.13 13.91
C GLU A 690 3.83 5.05 12.86
N MET A 691 4.07 5.31 11.57
CA MET A 691 4.02 4.28 10.53
C MET A 691 4.97 3.11 10.83
N PHE A 692 6.17 3.37 11.36
CA PHE A 692 7.09 2.31 11.77
C PHE A 692 6.51 1.47 12.92
N GLN A 693 5.96 2.12 13.94
CA GLN A 693 5.31 1.43 15.07
C GLN A 693 4.10 0.64 14.61
N HIS A 694 3.28 1.22 13.73
CA HIS A 694 2.13 0.55 13.13
C HIS A 694 2.55 -0.73 12.40
N VAL A 695 3.53 -0.67 11.49
CA VAL A 695 4.04 -1.87 10.78
C VAL A 695 4.51 -2.93 11.77
N TRP A 696 5.25 -2.55 12.79
CA TRP A 696 5.75 -3.48 13.81
C TRP A 696 4.60 -4.17 14.57
N ARG A 697 3.58 -3.40 15.02
CA ARG A 697 2.40 -3.93 15.72
C ARG A 697 1.57 -4.83 14.79
N GLN A 698 1.28 -4.38 13.58
CA GLN A 698 0.45 -5.13 12.63
C GLN A 698 1.07 -6.48 12.25
N VAL A 699 2.38 -6.56 12.09
CA VAL A 699 3.07 -7.83 11.88
C VAL A 699 2.89 -8.74 13.09
N ARG A 700 3.07 -8.24 14.30
CA ARG A 700 2.91 -9.02 15.53
C ARG A 700 1.49 -9.60 15.65
N GLU A 701 0.47 -8.81 15.30
CA GLU A 701 -0.95 -9.19 15.43
C GLU A 701 -1.45 -10.06 14.26
N LYS A 702 -0.95 -9.82 13.03
CA LYS A 702 -1.51 -10.42 11.80
C LYS A 702 -0.65 -11.50 11.16
N PHE A 703 0.59 -11.71 11.61
CA PHE A 703 1.43 -12.72 10.99
C PHE A 703 0.84 -14.12 11.19
N HIS A 704 0.86 -14.95 10.15
CA HIS A 704 0.20 -16.25 10.12
C HIS A 704 0.72 -17.25 11.19
N ARG A 705 1.84 -16.95 11.83
CA ARG A 705 2.42 -17.72 12.94
C ARG A 705 2.70 -16.81 14.13
N THR A 706 2.17 -17.17 15.26
CA THR A 706 2.34 -16.41 16.53
C THR A 706 3.79 -16.37 17.02
N ASP A 707 4.64 -17.34 16.62
CA ASP A 707 6.07 -17.38 16.93
C ASP A 707 6.94 -16.57 15.95
N LEU A 708 6.33 -15.92 14.95
CA LEU A 708 7.03 -15.11 13.93
C LEU A 708 8.23 -15.84 13.29
N HIS A 709 8.11 -17.15 13.04
CA HIS A 709 9.18 -18.04 12.60
C HIS A 709 10.39 -18.08 13.56
N GLY A 710 10.19 -17.77 14.84
CA GLY A 710 11.26 -17.72 15.86
C GLY A 710 12.11 -16.46 15.79
N VAL A 711 11.67 -15.42 15.07
CA VAL A 711 12.36 -14.13 14.97
C VAL A 711 12.13 -13.31 16.24
N ASP A 712 13.21 -12.78 16.82
CA ASP A 712 13.13 -11.81 17.92
C ASP A 712 12.68 -10.44 17.39
N TRP A 713 11.36 -10.27 17.29
CA TRP A 713 10.74 -9.12 16.67
C TRP A 713 10.93 -7.80 17.44
N ASP A 714 11.01 -7.87 18.78
CA ASP A 714 11.32 -6.74 19.66
C ASP A 714 12.77 -6.27 19.50
N PHE A 715 13.70 -7.21 19.36
CA PHE A 715 15.10 -6.90 19.05
C PHE A 715 15.21 -6.15 17.73
N TYR A 716 14.56 -6.63 16.66
CA TYR A 716 14.62 -6.00 15.36
C TYR A 716 13.90 -4.65 15.33
N ARG A 717 12.82 -4.45 16.09
CA ARG A 717 12.23 -3.12 16.29
C ARG A 717 13.30 -2.12 16.72
N THR A 718 14.03 -2.43 17.79
CA THR A 718 15.08 -1.56 18.36
C THR A 718 16.22 -1.33 17.36
N GLU A 719 16.62 -2.36 16.63
CA GLU A 719 17.73 -2.29 15.68
C GLU A 719 17.41 -1.47 14.43
N TYR A 720 16.15 -1.36 14.03
CA TYR A 720 15.74 -0.56 12.88
C TYR A 720 15.23 0.84 13.26
N GLU A 721 14.55 0.99 14.39
CA GLU A 721 14.06 2.29 14.88
C GLU A 721 15.17 3.34 15.00
N LYS A 722 16.38 2.95 15.35
CA LYS A 722 17.57 3.83 15.45
C LYS A 722 17.90 4.59 14.16
N PHE A 723 17.44 4.10 12.99
CA PHE A 723 17.70 4.75 11.70
C PHE A 723 16.70 5.85 11.35
N LEU A 724 15.52 5.87 11.98
CA LEU A 724 14.45 6.84 11.68
C LEU A 724 14.91 8.30 11.71
N PRO A 725 15.74 8.74 12.67
CA PRO A 725 16.22 10.13 12.67
C PRO A 725 17.07 10.52 11.44
N SER A 726 17.63 9.53 10.73
CA SER A 726 18.45 9.73 9.52
C SER A 726 17.65 9.61 8.22
N ILE A 727 16.38 9.21 8.31
CA ILE A 727 15.49 8.97 7.16
C ILE A 727 14.54 10.16 7.01
N ASN A 728 14.65 10.88 5.90
CA ASN A 728 13.88 12.08 5.62
C ASN A 728 13.02 12.01 4.36
N ASN A 729 12.89 10.82 3.75
CA ASN A 729 12.13 10.59 2.52
C ASN A 729 11.50 9.18 2.52
N ASN A 730 10.51 8.97 1.66
CA ASN A 730 9.76 7.71 1.62
C ASN A 730 10.53 6.57 0.92
N TYR A 731 11.48 6.85 0.04
CA TYR A 731 12.30 5.81 -0.61
C TYR A 731 13.17 5.07 0.41
N ASP A 732 13.91 5.83 1.23
CA ASP A 732 14.73 5.25 2.31
C ASP A 732 13.87 4.59 3.37
N PHE A 733 12.69 5.16 3.67
CA PHE A 733 11.76 4.62 4.65
C PHE A 733 11.21 3.25 4.25
N VAL A 734 10.72 3.09 3.03
CA VAL A 734 10.21 1.79 2.56
C VAL A 734 11.32 0.75 2.38
N GLU A 735 12.54 1.18 2.03
CA GLU A 735 13.70 0.30 1.98
C GLU A 735 14.07 -0.23 3.37
N MET A 736 14.04 0.63 4.40
CA MET A 736 14.26 0.25 5.79
C MET A 736 13.15 -0.69 6.30
N LEU A 737 11.88 -0.39 6.01
CA LEU A 737 10.77 -1.28 6.36
C LEU A 737 10.88 -2.63 5.66
N SER A 738 11.26 -2.66 4.38
CA SER A 738 11.46 -3.92 3.65
C SER A 738 12.61 -4.74 4.21
N GLU A 739 13.69 -4.09 4.68
CA GLU A 739 14.76 -4.80 5.39
C GLU A 739 14.30 -5.39 6.73
N LEU A 740 13.49 -4.64 7.50
CA LEU A 740 12.88 -5.13 8.74
C LEU A 740 11.96 -6.34 8.46
N LEU A 741 11.05 -6.20 7.51
CA LEU A 741 10.10 -7.26 7.13
C LEU A 741 10.81 -8.49 6.53
N GLY A 742 11.95 -8.28 5.89
CA GLY A 742 12.81 -9.34 5.36
C GLY A 742 13.36 -10.29 6.42
N GLU A 743 13.41 -9.89 7.70
CA GLU A 743 13.83 -10.76 8.81
C GLU A 743 12.85 -11.92 9.08
N LEU A 744 11.59 -11.76 8.67
CA LEU A 744 10.53 -12.78 8.86
C LEU A 744 10.69 -14.01 7.96
N ASP A 745 11.55 -13.95 6.94
CA ASP A 745 11.69 -15.00 5.91
C ASP A 745 10.34 -15.50 5.38
N ALA A 746 9.48 -14.55 5.00
CA ALA A 746 8.17 -14.82 4.45
C ALA A 746 8.02 -14.18 3.06
N SER A 747 7.26 -14.82 2.17
CA SER A 747 6.85 -14.20 0.91
C SER A 747 5.74 -13.17 1.16
N HIS A 748 5.55 -12.25 0.21
CA HIS A 748 4.56 -11.18 0.29
C HIS A 748 4.74 -10.21 1.47
N THR A 749 5.95 -10.14 2.06
CA THR A 749 6.36 -9.10 2.99
C THR A 749 7.16 -8.03 2.25
N GLY A 750 7.13 -6.80 2.75
CA GLY A 750 7.86 -5.68 2.17
C GLY A 750 7.04 -4.40 2.20
N ALA A 751 7.67 -3.29 1.85
CA ALA A 751 7.04 -1.98 1.74
C ALA A 751 7.36 -1.36 0.39
N ARG A 752 6.45 -0.55 -0.15
CA ARG A 752 6.61 0.12 -1.45
C ARG A 752 6.22 1.59 -1.35
N HIS A 753 6.87 2.40 -2.15
CA HIS A 753 6.51 3.80 -2.35
C HIS A 753 6.13 4.03 -3.81
N TYR A 754 4.98 4.63 -4.02
CA TYR A 754 4.47 5.00 -5.35
C TYR A 754 4.44 6.52 -5.46
N PRO A 755 5.55 7.15 -5.88
CA PRO A 755 5.59 8.61 -6.01
C PRO A 755 4.65 9.07 -7.13
N LYS A 756 3.91 10.15 -6.85
CA LYS A 756 3.12 10.84 -7.90
C LYS A 756 4.03 11.83 -8.61
N TYR A 757 4.26 11.65 -9.89
CA TYR A 757 5.03 12.56 -10.73
C TYR A 757 4.10 13.53 -11.46
N GLY A 758 4.42 14.83 -11.44
CA GLY A 758 3.65 15.84 -12.17
C GLY A 758 3.73 15.70 -13.70
N SER A 759 4.82 15.10 -14.19
CA SER A 759 5.04 14.76 -15.59
C SER A 759 5.91 13.51 -15.65
N ALA A 760 5.31 12.35 -15.89
CA ALA A 760 6.02 11.12 -16.15
C ALA A 760 6.12 10.88 -17.67
N ASP A 761 7.29 10.40 -18.12
CA ASP A 761 7.43 9.95 -19.50
C ASP A 761 6.70 8.61 -19.67
N SER A 762 5.97 8.48 -20.77
CA SER A 762 5.34 7.21 -21.15
C SER A 762 5.81 6.78 -22.51
N THR A 763 6.29 5.54 -22.62
CA THR A 763 6.59 4.93 -23.92
C THR A 763 5.29 4.59 -24.61
N ALA A 764 4.95 5.34 -25.66
CA ALA A 764 3.71 5.14 -26.42
C ALA A 764 3.75 3.81 -27.20
N SER A 765 2.64 3.09 -27.19
CA SER A 765 2.41 1.98 -28.13
C SER A 765 1.96 2.53 -29.46
N LEU A 766 2.56 2.08 -30.55
CA LEU A 766 2.11 2.40 -31.91
C LEU A 766 0.86 1.62 -32.31
N GLY A 767 0.38 0.69 -31.46
CA GLY A 767 -0.79 -0.15 -31.75
C GLY A 767 -0.58 -1.10 -32.92
N ILE A 768 0.68 -1.44 -33.26
CA ILE A 768 1.05 -2.34 -34.35
C ILE A 768 1.58 -3.66 -33.83
N PHE A 769 1.37 -4.71 -34.59
CA PHE A 769 2.01 -6.00 -34.35
C PHE A 769 3.22 -6.12 -35.28
N ALA A 770 4.39 -6.30 -34.71
CA ALA A 770 5.64 -6.49 -35.47
C ALA A 770 5.84 -7.98 -35.79
N ASP A 771 6.35 -8.27 -36.98
CA ASP A 771 6.77 -9.64 -37.36
C ASP A 771 8.06 -10.01 -36.59
N PRO A 772 7.99 -10.93 -35.61
CA PRO A 772 9.13 -11.29 -34.79
C PRO A 772 10.25 -12.04 -35.61
N ALA A 773 9.90 -12.57 -36.77
CA ALA A 773 10.86 -13.24 -37.65
C ALA A 773 11.63 -12.29 -38.58
N HIS A 774 11.29 -10.99 -38.60
CA HIS A 774 11.96 -10.01 -39.46
C HIS A 774 13.38 -9.73 -38.97
N GLN A 775 14.36 -9.98 -39.84
CA GLN A 775 15.79 -9.79 -39.56
C GLN A 775 16.45 -8.61 -40.31
N GLY A 776 15.65 -7.82 -41.03
CA GLY A 776 16.09 -6.63 -41.74
C GLY A 776 16.13 -5.36 -40.90
N ALA A 777 16.63 -4.28 -41.46
CA ALA A 777 16.51 -2.96 -40.84
C ALA A 777 15.04 -2.52 -40.80
N GLY A 778 14.62 -1.88 -39.69
CA GLY A 778 13.26 -1.44 -39.49
C GLY A 778 12.35 -2.50 -38.85
N ILE A 779 11.04 -2.22 -38.80
CA ILE A 779 9.99 -3.08 -38.26
C ILE A 779 9.08 -3.52 -39.41
N LYS A 780 8.94 -4.84 -39.63
CA LYS A 780 7.89 -5.36 -40.51
C LYS A 780 6.60 -5.49 -39.72
N ILE A 781 5.57 -4.82 -40.15
CA ILE A 781 4.24 -4.86 -39.57
C ILE A 781 3.49 -6.09 -40.13
N LEU A 782 2.81 -6.84 -39.21
CA LEU A 782 1.95 -7.98 -39.56
C LEU A 782 0.61 -7.50 -40.07
#